data_fef967c2e78c9cb253840a3856e98c16
#
_entry.id   fef967c2e78c9cb253840a3856e98c16
#
_cell.length_a   1.000
_cell.length_b   1.000
_cell.length_c   1.000
_cell.angle_alpha   90.00
_cell.angle_beta   90.00
_cell.angle_gamma   90.00
#
_symmetry.space_group_name_H-M   'P 1'
#
loop_
_entity.id
_entity.type
_entity.pdbx_description
1 polymer ?
#
loop_
_entity_poly.entity_id
_entity_poly.type
_entity_poly.pdbx_seq_one_letter_code
_entity_poly.pdbx_strand_id
1 'polypeptide(L)'
;MQNNSIRLPGWLTSKAVFQQGVSLVIRGKAAPSATITFEVTKDPTDGRKVSKLDTDYGKILSLETTTTSKGDFSFTMPAYKASGDAYSFTFKCLTEQILLNDIRCGDVWVFLGSDFLSIPMKDASAGKAALKRKVMNYLRFFAPARSGLEEGETVYPEEPKEGFKEASWIKVSDTAELSQVSSTAFSFAYTLSDQISYPVGVVDLSYADSTILNWISPEAMDDVPALKDMLIESGLYLTPEGYRELLAIDRRRAKAKELAEELKTSGHSGDIDIAKADELKRLKGEDPDDIKPLDIDFPISNESSLNQAKGHKENITFSSAQQLDFDLLTDRSEKLSKEKDVESDNKNYISPKFRMSILYRTKLYPLKGLPVRGFSFSPDRGELKFDRYDLLLMGLLTTLAENFEPKQVYDDDLMPSILFAAMHPGDVDFDNPYGVLEFNENIVAFTKMLQMPSGIVSLHDLLLPDKTISFVLGSRLATIALGIHFSPKMSKSSPEPNDIEIAGNKRIIRFSNLGSGLKVTDASSEIPGFAIAGEDRIFYPAHAKSLYGMCVMVWRDDIEEPVSITYGFTPFPHDATLKNGEGLPILPFRFDRDPAYFAPDLSFTHCDSLDFVGKKTPEDDFEVLKIYRTFKGNGVISVDNMHKLTGSASLRIRYETDKSLYGFEPCLEYASLFAPIEIYGRSRIALTIFNPEQKKKRLIVEGFGSAEIKQQLNWQTLTLDYEEDGPIKIDTLKIYIEDSDRAGEIYIDSINFV
;
A
#
# COMPACT_ATOMS: atom_id res chain seq x y z
N MET A 1 35.38 31.27 -9.49
CA MET A 1 35.14 31.32 -10.93
C MET A 1 33.64 31.23 -11.11
N GLN A 2 32.99 32.24 -11.73
CA GLN A 2 31.53 32.12 -12.04
C GLN A 2 31.40 30.97 -13.04
N ASN A 3 30.54 30.03 -12.69
CA ASN A 3 30.24 28.87 -13.54
C ASN A 3 29.31 29.34 -14.65
N ASN A 4 29.85 29.63 -15.83
CA ASN A 4 29.12 30.16 -17.00
C ASN A 4 28.36 29.07 -17.77
N SER A 5 28.33 27.83 -17.27
CA SER A 5 27.69 26.71 -17.97
C SER A 5 26.17 26.77 -17.96
N ILE A 6 25.57 26.38 -19.07
CA ILE A 6 24.12 26.21 -19.20
C ILE A 6 23.69 25.06 -18.27
N ARG A 7 22.73 25.33 -17.38
CA ARG A 7 22.11 24.35 -16.52
C ARG A 7 20.63 24.28 -16.80
N LEU A 8 20.16 23.10 -17.17
CA LEU A 8 18.74 22.80 -17.43
C LEU A 8 18.12 22.07 -16.23
N PRO A 9 16.78 22.03 -16.14
CA PRO A 9 16.11 21.19 -15.14
C PRO A 9 16.59 19.73 -15.21
N GLY A 10 16.75 19.09 -14.07
CA GLY A 10 17.32 17.73 -13.99
C GLY A 10 16.54 16.66 -14.74
N TRP A 11 15.25 16.87 -14.96
CA TRP A 11 14.40 15.98 -15.74
C TRP A 11 14.50 16.20 -17.27
N LEU A 12 15.04 17.35 -17.73
CA LEU A 12 15.13 17.67 -19.15
C LEU A 12 16.47 17.17 -19.73
N THR A 13 16.46 15.92 -20.18
CA THR A 13 17.61 15.25 -20.83
C THR A 13 17.20 14.68 -22.18
N SER A 14 18.15 14.20 -22.97
CA SER A 14 17.84 13.45 -24.20
C SER A 14 16.90 12.28 -23.88
N LYS A 15 16.05 11.89 -24.83
CA LYS A 15 15.01 10.87 -24.72
C LYS A 15 13.81 11.26 -23.81
N ALA A 16 13.76 12.49 -23.29
CA ALA A 16 12.66 12.97 -22.43
C ALA A 16 11.29 12.90 -23.12
N VAL A 17 10.24 12.80 -22.30
CA VAL A 17 8.87 13.05 -22.74
C VAL A 17 8.40 14.34 -22.08
N PHE A 18 7.81 15.24 -22.85
CA PHE A 18 7.10 16.39 -22.32
C PHE A 18 5.59 16.23 -22.52
N GLN A 19 4.82 16.77 -21.56
CA GLN A 19 3.37 16.62 -21.53
C GLN A 19 2.72 17.32 -22.73
N GLN A 20 1.86 16.60 -23.43
CA GLN A 20 1.03 17.14 -24.52
C GLN A 20 -0.05 18.08 -23.99
N GLY A 21 -0.52 18.97 -24.86
CA GLY A 21 -1.71 19.81 -24.63
C GLY A 21 -1.47 20.99 -23.71
N VAL A 22 -0.29 21.11 -23.10
CA VAL A 22 0.07 22.20 -22.17
C VAL A 22 1.35 22.89 -22.60
N SER A 23 1.47 24.16 -22.26
CA SER A 23 2.70 24.93 -22.50
C SER A 23 3.82 24.43 -21.57
N LEU A 24 5.01 24.25 -22.13
CA LEU A 24 6.18 23.82 -21.35
C LEU A 24 7.04 25.04 -20.96
N VAL A 25 7.19 25.28 -19.66
CA VAL A 25 8.05 26.34 -19.14
C VAL A 25 9.40 25.73 -18.73
N ILE A 26 10.46 26.09 -19.44
CA ILE A 26 11.82 25.62 -19.17
C ILE A 26 12.58 26.74 -18.44
N ARG A 27 12.88 26.51 -17.15
CA ARG A 27 13.68 27.42 -16.32
C ARG A 27 15.07 26.86 -16.15
N GLY A 28 16.08 27.70 -16.20
CA GLY A 28 17.47 27.25 -16.04
C GLY A 28 18.42 28.39 -15.72
N LYS A 29 19.71 28.10 -15.69
CA LYS A 29 20.79 29.07 -15.45
C LYS A 29 21.82 28.99 -16.57
N ALA A 30 22.41 30.15 -16.91
CA ALA A 30 23.51 30.27 -17.84
C ALA A 30 24.40 31.46 -17.46
N ALA A 31 25.30 31.87 -18.32
CA ALA A 31 26.15 33.03 -18.06
C ALA A 31 25.30 34.28 -17.72
N PRO A 32 25.62 35.05 -16.66
CA PRO A 32 24.88 36.21 -16.24
C PRO A 32 24.82 37.30 -17.32
N SER A 33 23.63 37.94 -17.46
CA SER A 33 23.42 39.05 -18.41
C SER A 33 23.82 38.73 -19.86
N ALA A 34 23.73 37.46 -20.25
CA ALA A 34 24.08 37.00 -21.59
C ALA A 34 22.83 36.61 -22.37
N THR A 35 22.91 36.70 -23.69
CA THR A 35 21.86 36.20 -24.57
C THR A 35 21.91 34.68 -24.62
N ILE A 36 20.74 34.04 -24.40
CA ILE A 36 20.54 32.60 -24.57
C ILE A 36 19.46 32.36 -25.60
N THR A 37 19.67 31.38 -26.49
CA THR A 37 18.69 30.95 -27.50
C THR A 37 18.23 29.54 -27.24
N PHE A 38 16.97 29.27 -27.54
CA PHE A 38 16.34 27.95 -27.50
C PHE A 38 15.69 27.65 -28.84
N GLU A 39 16.11 26.57 -29.47
CA GLU A 39 15.62 26.13 -30.77
C GLU A 39 15.01 24.73 -30.65
N VAL A 40 13.85 24.51 -31.30
CA VAL A 40 13.20 23.21 -31.40
C VAL A 40 13.18 22.77 -32.86
N THR A 41 13.70 21.57 -33.11
CA THR A 41 13.61 20.89 -34.40
C THR A 41 12.73 19.65 -34.24
N LYS A 42 11.86 19.40 -35.21
CA LYS A 42 10.96 18.25 -35.27
C LYS A 42 11.35 17.35 -36.44
N ASP A 43 11.51 16.07 -36.19
CA ASP A 43 11.87 15.05 -37.19
C ASP A 43 10.78 13.97 -37.28
N PRO A 44 10.43 13.47 -38.49
CA PRO A 44 9.44 12.42 -38.64
C PRO A 44 9.93 11.08 -38.10
N THR A 45 9.04 10.32 -37.51
CA THR A 45 9.35 8.98 -36.90
C THR A 45 9.75 7.94 -37.92
N ASP A 46 9.22 8.04 -39.14
CA ASP A 46 9.43 7.08 -40.25
C ASP A 46 10.78 7.26 -40.96
N GLY A 47 11.60 8.24 -40.56
CA GLY A 47 12.89 8.53 -41.16
C GLY A 47 12.80 9.07 -42.59
N ARG A 48 11.61 9.48 -43.04
CA ARG A 48 11.42 10.11 -44.35
C ARG A 48 12.22 11.41 -44.45
N LYS A 49 12.76 11.71 -45.61
CA LYS A 49 13.41 12.98 -45.85
C LYS A 49 12.36 14.09 -45.89
N VAL A 50 12.49 15.07 -45.03
CA VAL A 50 11.64 16.25 -44.97
C VAL A 50 11.93 17.14 -46.18
N SER A 51 10.89 17.49 -46.93
CA SER A 51 10.99 18.47 -47.99
C SER A 51 11.18 19.87 -47.41
N LYS A 52 11.93 20.75 -48.10
CA LYS A 52 12.04 22.16 -47.70
C LYS A 52 10.70 22.92 -47.71
N LEU A 53 9.67 22.33 -48.32
CA LEU A 53 8.31 22.88 -48.37
C LEU A 53 7.42 22.36 -47.24
N ASP A 54 7.91 21.39 -46.43
CA ASP A 54 7.15 20.82 -45.32
C ASP A 54 7.41 21.67 -44.08
N THR A 55 6.51 22.55 -43.74
CA THR A 55 6.62 23.49 -42.63
C THR A 55 6.38 22.83 -41.25
N ASP A 56 5.87 21.59 -41.23
CA ASP A 56 5.58 20.85 -40.01
C ASP A 56 6.83 20.15 -39.43
N TYR A 57 7.93 20.11 -40.19
CA TYR A 57 9.19 19.47 -39.80
C TYR A 57 10.38 20.41 -39.97
N GLY A 58 11.50 20.05 -39.43
CA GLY A 58 12.68 20.87 -39.32
C GLY A 58 12.61 21.82 -38.12
N LYS A 59 13.18 23.01 -38.26
CA LYS A 59 13.16 24.02 -37.17
C LYS A 59 11.78 24.63 -37.04
N ILE A 60 11.05 24.28 -35.99
CA ILE A 60 9.65 24.71 -35.77
C ILE A 60 9.52 25.84 -34.73
N LEU A 61 10.54 26.06 -33.86
CA LEU A 61 10.54 27.11 -32.86
C LEU A 61 11.95 27.68 -32.70
N SER A 62 12.05 28.98 -32.50
CA SER A 62 13.28 29.68 -32.09
C SER A 62 12.91 30.81 -31.14
N LEU A 63 13.42 30.76 -29.92
CA LEU A 63 13.22 31.73 -28.86
C LEU A 63 14.54 32.29 -28.41
N GLU A 64 14.55 33.54 -27.98
CA GLU A 64 15.72 34.22 -27.46
C GLU A 64 15.32 35.02 -26.19
N THR A 65 16.19 35.04 -25.20
CA THR A 65 16.05 35.88 -24.01
C THR A 65 17.41 36.26 -23.45
N THR A 66 17.44 37.27 -22.57
CA THR A 66 18.63 37.64 -21.82
C THR A 66 18.52 37.10 -20.39
N THR A 67 19.56 36.44 -19.92
CA THR A 67 19.63 35.94 -18.55
C THR A 67 19.67 37.10 -17.55
N THR A 68 19.17 36.86 -16.34
CA THR A 68 19.24 37.82 -15.25
C THR A 68 20.71 38.06 -14.81
N SER A 69 20.92 39.06 -13.92
CA SER A 69 22.23 39.27 -13.30
C SER A 69 22.73 38.08 -12.45
N LYS A 70 21.82 37.15 -12.09
CA LYS A 70 22.14 35.88 -11.41
C LYS A 70 22.27 34.69 -12.39
N GLY A 71 22.08 34.95 -13.70
CA GLY A 71 22.16 33.94 -14.73
C GLY A 71 20.85 33.18 -14.98
N ASP A 72 19.75 33.50 -14.32
CA ASP A 72 18.48 32.79 -14.51
C ASP A 72 17.83 33.13 -15.84
N PHE A 73 17.25 32.13 -16.51
CA PHE A 73 16.43 32.29 -17.72
C PHE A 73 15.16 31.46 -17.67
N SER A 74 14.18 31.83 -18.49
CA SER A 74 12.94 31.07 -18.71
C SER A 74 12.53 31.14 -20.17
N PHE A 75 12.16 29.99 -20.73
CA PHE A 75 11.50 29.87 -22.04
C PHE A 75 10.14 29.23 -21.88
N THR A 76 9.15 29.74 -22.61
CA THR A 76 7.82 29.13 -22.70
C THR A 76 7.61 28.58 -24.10
N MET A 77 7.56 27.26 -24.22
CA MET A 77 7.23 26.55 -25.44
C MET A 77 5.72 26.36 -25.52
N PRO A 78 5.08 26.61 -26.68
CA PRO A 78 3.64 26.42 -26.82
C PRO A 78 3.23 24.96 -26.68
N ALA A 79 1.95 24.72 -26.43
CA ALA A 79 1.39 23.38 -26.34
C ALA A 79 1.46 22.65 -27.68
N TYR A 80 1.87 21.39 -27.66
CA TYR A 80 1.87 20.48 -28.80
C TYR A 80 0.94 19.29 -28.53
N LYS A 81 0.35 18.73 -29.62
CA LYS A 81 -0.34 17.44 -29.54
C LYS A 81 0.68 16.30 -29.60
N ALA A 82 0.38 15.22 -28.85
CA ALA A 82 1.15 14.01 -28.92
C ALA A 82 1.24 13.45 -30.33
N SER A 83 2.42 13.02 -30.71
CA SER A 83 2.70 12.35 -31.98
C SER A 83 3.87 11.37 -31.81
N GLY A 84 4.02 10.48 -32.79
CA GLY A 84 5.20 9.61 -32.85
C GLY A 84 6.51 10.32 -33.21
N ASP A 85 6.48 11.62 -33.56
CA ASP A 85 7.63 12.35 -34.04
C ASP A 85 8.68 12.62 -32.95
N ALA A 86 9.94 12.77 -33.35
CA ALA A 86 11.03 13.12 -32.47
C ALA A 86 11.28 14.62 -32.48
N TYR A 87 11.70 15.16 -31.35
CA TYR A 87 12.12 16.53 -31.19
C TYR A 87 13.58 16.60 -30.73
N SER A 88 14.28 17.62 -31.21
CA SER A 88 15.61 17.98 -30.72
C SER A 88 15.57 19.40 -30.15
N PHE A 89 16.04 19.57 -28.94
CA PHE A 89 16.11 20.85 -28.23
C PHE A 89 17.56 21.33 -28.20
N THR A 90 17.81 22.54 -28.72
CA THR A 90 19.13 23.15 -28.75
C THR A 90 19.14 24.45 -27.95
N PHE A 91 19.99 24.50 -26.93
CA PHE A 91 20.26 25.71 -26.14
C PHE A 91 21.66 26.24 -26.46
N LYS A 92 21.80 27.55 -26.69
CA LYS A 92 23.08 28.19 -26.96
C LYS A 92 23.21 29.47 -26.14
N CYS A 93 24.32 29.58 -25.45
CA CYS A 93 24.71 30.78 -24.71
C CYS A 93 26.20 31.00 -24.83
N LEU A 94 26.63 32.15 -25.35
CA LEU A 94 28.01 32.43 -25.69
C LEU A 94 28.63 31.34 -26.59
N THR A 95 29.64 30.63 -26.11
CA THR A 95 30.32 29.55 -26.84
C THR A 95 29.76 28.15 -26.47
N GLU A 96 28.89 28.08 -25.52
CA GLU A 96 28.33 26.80 -25.04
C GLU A 96 27.05 26.45 -25.78
N GLN A 97 26.93 25.15 -26.08
CA GLN A 97 25.74 24.59 -26.71
C GLN A 97 25.35 23.26 -26.02
N ILE A 98 24.09 23.12 -25.68
CA ILE A 98 23.51 21.84 -25.26
C ILE A 98 22.53 21.39 -26.33
N LEU A 99 22.68 20.14 -26.80
CA LEU A 99 21.75 19.49 -27.74
C LEU A 99 21.14 18.27 -27.06
N LEU A 100 19.82 18.28 -26.93
CA LEU A 100 19.03 17.17 -26.41
C LEU A 100 18.25 16.54 -27.57
N ASN A 101 18.44 15.23 -27.77
CA ASN A 101 17.88 14.50 -28.92
C ASN A 101 16.81 13.49 -28.48
N ASP A 102 16.00 13.07 -29.45
CA ASP A 102 14.97 12.01 -29.30
C ASP A 102 13.96 12.33 -28.19
N ILE A 103 13.65 13.61 -28.02
CA ILE A 103 12.59 14.07 -27.13
C ILE A 103 11.23 13.75 -27.76
N ARG A 104 10.23 13.40 -26.96
CA ARG A 104 8.91 13.02 -27.42
C ARG A 104 7.83 13.90 -26.80
N CYS A 105 6.74 14.11 -27.54
CA CYS A 105 5.51 14.72 -27.03
C CYS A 105 4.49 13.63 -26.72
N GLY A 106 4.02 13.56 -25.49
CA GLY A 106 3.10 12.51 -25.04
C GLY A 106 2.57 12.75 -23.64
N ASP A 107 2.08 11.72 -22.97
CA ASP A 107 1.63 11.82 -21.59
C ASP A 107 2.72 11.46 -20.60
N VAL A 108 2.88 12.27 -19.56
CA VAL A 108 3.88 12.10 -18.50
C VAL A 108 3.17 11.75 -17.19
N TRP A 109 3.60 10.67 -16.56
CA TRP A 109 3.07 10.17 -15.29
C TRP A 109 4.17 10.11 -14.23
N VAL A 110 3.83 10.40 -12.99
CA VAL A 110 4.77 10.33 -11.85
C VAL A 110 4.29 9.28 -10.85
N PHE A 111 5.16 8.35 -10.51
CA PHE A 111 4.89 7.25 -9.58
C PHE A 111 5.60 7.51 -8.25
N LEU A 112 4.84 7.54 -7.16
CA LEU A 112 5.27 7.86 -5.80
C LEU A 112 4.83 6.77 -4.83
N GLY A 113 5.54 6.63 -3.71
CA GLY A 113 5.17 5.71 -2.65
C GLY A 113 5.95 4.40 -2.68
N SER A 114 5.43 3.40 -2.03
CA SER A 114 6.12 2.16 -1.65
C SER A 114 5.41 0.90 -2.13
N ASP A 115 5.63 -0.21 -1.43
CA ASP A 115 5.03 -1.51 -1.61
C ASP A 115 5.21 -2.08 -3.04
N PHE A 116 4.17 -2.63 -3.66
CA PHE A 116 4.25 -3.24 -5.00
C PHE A 116 4.67 -2.25 -6.09
N LEU A 117 4.49 -0.94 -5.85
CA LEU A 117 4.93 0.10 -6.76
C LEU A 117 6.46 0.14 -6.87
N SER A 118 7.19 -0.26 -5.85
CA SER A 118 8.65 -0.17 -5.77
C SER A 118 9.39 -1.41 -6.29
N ILE A 119 8.69 -2.49 -6.67
CA ILE A 119 9.32 -3.73 -7.13
C ILE A 119 9.97 -3.53 -8.51
N PRO A 120 11.30 -3.71 -8.66
CA PRO A 120 11.96 -3.52 -9.95
C PRO A 120 11.66 -4.66 -10.93
N MET A 121 11.75 -4.36 -12.22
CA MET A 121 11.53 -5.30 -13.33
C MET A 121 12.33 -6.60 -13.19
N LYS A 122 13.58 -6.52 -12.72
CA LYS A 122 14.45 -7.70 -12.54
C LYS A 122 13.93 -8.69 -11.51
N ASP A 123 13.15 -8.24 -10.52
CA ASP A 123 12.66 -9.05 -9.40
C ASP A 123 11.26 -9.58 -9.66
N ALA A 124 10.47 -8.93 -10.51
CA ALA A 124 9.17 -9.39 -10.93
C ALA A 124 9.28 -10.52 -11.98
N SER A 125 8.55 -11.62 -11.80
CA SER A 125 8.60 -12.75 -12.74
C SER A 125 8.09 -12.39 -14.15
N ALA A 126 7.01 -11.62 -14.24
CA ALA A 126 6.49 -11.09 -15.50
C ALA A 126 7.45 -10.07 -16.13
N GLY A 127 8.19 -9.29 -15.32
CA GLY A 127 9.20 -8.33 -15.75
C GLY A 127 10.34 -9.00 -16.51
N LYS A 128 10.87 -10.10 -15.99
CA LYS A 128 11.91 -10.90 -16.68
C LYS A 128 11.46 -11.40 -18.05
N ALA A 129 10.18 -11.73 -18.21
CA ALA A 129 9.62 -12.14 -19.50
C ALA A 129 9.42 -10.93 -20.44
N ALA A 130 8.97 -9.80 -19.91
CA ALA A 130 8.76 -8.56 -20.67
C ALA A 130 10.07 -7.98 -21.22
N LEU A 131 11.17 -8.01 -20.46
CA LEU A 131 12.49 -7.57 -20.88
C LEU A 131 13.02 -8.33 -22.12
N LYS A 132 12.49 -9.54 -22.41
CA LYS A 132 12.85 -10.36 -23.57
C LYS A 132 12.02 -10.06 -24.83
N ARG A 133 10.94 -9.29 -24.71
CA ARG A 133 10.06 -8.97 -25.85
C ARG A 133 10.59 -7.74 -26.60
N LYS A 134 10.40 -7.72 -27.94
CA LYS A 134 10.54 -6.48 -28.73
C LYS A 134 9.41 -5.56 -28.34
N VAL A 135 9.70 -4.53 -27.57
CA VAL A 135 8.69 -3.62 -27.03
C VAL A 135 8.76 -2.26 -27.74
N MET A 136 7.61 -1.63 -27.76
CA MET A 136 7.23 -0.41 -28.43
C MET A 136 8.24 0.76 -28.28
N ASN A 137 8.53 1.45 -29.36
CA ASN A 137 9.44 2.60 -29.40
C ASN A 137 8.95 3.85 -28.65
N TYR A 138 7.72 3.80 -28.13
CA TYR A 138 7.03 4.98 -27.54
C TYR A 138 7.19 5.11 -26.03
N LEU A 139 7.64 4.04 -25.33
CA LEU A 139 7.77 4.07 -23.89
C LEU A 139 9.11 4.70 -23.47
N ARG A 140 9.03 5.58 -22.47
CA ARG A 140 10.20 6.21 -21.85
C ARG A 140 10.04 6.18 -20.33
N PHE A 141 11.15 5.96 -19.64
CA PHE A 141 11.19 5.93 -18.19
C PHE A 141 12.29 6.85 -17.68
N PHE A 142 12.00 7.55 -16.61
CA PHE A 142 12.96 8.34 -15.86
C PHE A 142 13.00 7.79 -14.44
N ALA A 143 14.05 7.11 -14.08
CA ALA A 143 14.19 6.47 -12.76
C ALA A 143 15.51 6.94 -12.12
N PRO A 144 15.48 7.98 -11.26
CA PRO A 144 16.67 8.38 -10.52
C PRO A 144 17.08 7.27 -9.54
N ALA A 145 18.40 7.19 -9.29
CA ALA A 145 18.95 6.18 -8.39
C ALA A 145 18.18 6.11 -7.07
N ARG A 146 17.97 4.88 -6.57
CA ARG A 146 17.17 4.59 -5.37
C ARG A 146 17.97 4.72 -4.06
N SER A 147 19.07 5.45 -4.05
CA SER A 147 19.83 5.78 -2.84
C SER A 147 19.15 6.95 -2.10
N GLY A 148 19.09 6.90 -0.79
CA GLY A 148 18.67 8.06 -0.02
C GLY A 148 17.90 7.83 1.29
N LEU A 149 17.44 6.61 1.60
CA LEU A 149 16.91 6.26 2.92
C LEU A 149 17.83 5.32 3.72
N GLU A 150 18.96 4.87 3.13
CA GLU A 150 19.90 4.01 3.82
C GLU A 150 20.67 4.77 4.91
N GLU A 151 20.96 4.07 6.01
CA GLU A 151 21.76 4.61 7.10
C GLU A 151 23.11 5.12 6.59
N GLY A 152 23.42 6.40 6.86
CA GLY A 152 24.69 7.05 6.50
C GLY A 152 24.69 7.85 5.19
N GLU A 153 23.77 7.64 4.26
CA GLU A 153 23.67 8.42 3.01
C GLU A 153 22.62 9.53 3.05
N THR A 154 21.76 9.53 4.05
CA THR A 154 20.71 10.54 4.25
C THR A 154 21.31 11.86 4.71
N VAL A 155 21.91 12.56 3.77
CA VAL A 155 22.12 13.98 3.97
C VAL A 155 20.75 14.66 3.81
N TYR A 156 20.17 15.13 4.90
CA TYR A 156 19.11 16.11 4.80
C TYR A 156 19.73 17.37 4.18
N PRO A 157 19.45 17.66 2.92
CA PRO A 157 19.95 18.91 2.36
C PRO A 157 19.21 20.02 3.07
N GLU A 158 19.93 20.93 3.69
CA GLU A 158 19.36 22.19 4.23
C GLU A 158 18.60 22.92 3.12
N GLU A 159 18.98 22.70 1.87
CA GLU A 159 18.30 23.16 0.67
C GLU A 159 17.96 21.97 -0.25
N PRO A 160 16.80 22.01 -0.94
CA PRO A 160 16.43 21.00 -1.90
C PRO A 160 17.46 20.88 -3.03
N LYS A 161 17.65 19.68 -3.54
CA LYS A 161 18.57 19.46 -4.67
C LYS A 161 17.98 20.05 -5.95
N GLU A 162 18.71 20.90 -6.65
CA GLU A 162 18.29 21.47 -7.93
C GLU A 162 18.26 20.45 -9.10
N GLY A 163 18.79 19.24 -8.94
CA GLY A 163 18.84 18.22 -10.00
C GLY A 163 19.32 16.86 -9.51
N PHE A 164 19.35 15.91 -10.43
CA PHE A 164 19.81 14.54 -10.20
C PHE A 164 21.25 14.38 -10.67
N LYS A 165 22.09 13.68 -9.92
CA LYS A 165 23.51 13.49 -10.31
C LYS A 165 23.68 12.62 -11.56
N GLU A 166 22.85 11.60 -11.77
CA GLU A 166 23.03 10.55 -12.80
C GLU A 166 21.71 10.02 -13.37
N ALA A 167 20.63 10.81 -13.36
CA ALA A 167 19.38 10.36 -13.92
C ALA A 167 19.21 10.84 -15.37
N SER A 168 18.74 9.94 -16.22
CA SER A 168 18.37 10.24 -17.60
C SER A 168 17.16 9.42 -18.02
N TRP A 169 16.46 9.89 -19.04
CA TRP A 169 15.40 9.10 -19.66
C TRP A 169 15.96 7.89 -20.39
N ILE A 170 15.36 6.75 -20.19
CA ILE A 170 15.72 5.45 -20.77
C ILE A 170 14.64 4.94 -21.71
N LYS A 171 15.07 4.20 -22.73
CA LYS A 171 14.20 3.47 -23.66
C LYS A 171 14.02 2.04 -23.19
N VAL A 172 13.02 1.37 -23.76
CA VAL A 172 12.83 -0.06 -23.55
C VAL A 172 14.03 -0.89 -24.09
N SER A 173 14.75 -0.36 -25.07
CA SER A 173 15.99 -1.00 -25.58
C SER A 173 17.14 -0.99 -24.59
N ASP A 174 17.12 -0.06 -23.62
CA ASP A 174 18.18 0.11 -22.62
C ASP A 174 17.91 -0.89 -21.46
N THR A 175 18.07 -2.18 -21.73
CA THR A 175 17.56 -3.28 -20.88
C THR A 175 18.21 -3.37 -19.51
N ALA A 176 19.46 -2.93 -19.37
CA ALA A 176 20.15 -2.93 -18.09
C ALA A 176 19.51 -1.91 -17.12
N GLU A 177 19.34 -0.68 -17.58
CA GLU A 177 18.71 0.41 -16.83
C GLU A 177 17.22 0.12 -16.60
N LEU A 178 16.51 -0.38 -17.63
CA LEU A 178 15.10 -0.76 -17.55
C LEU A 178 14.86 -1.84 -16.49
N SER A 179 15.83 -2.72 -16.25
CA SER A 179 15.73 -3.76 -15.22
C SER A 179 15.54 -3.18 -13.80
N GLN A 180 15.93 -1.94 -13.56
CA GLN A 180 15.82 -1.24 -12.28
C GLN A 180 14.52 -0.43 -12.14
N VAL A 181 13.79 -0.19 -13.23
CA VAL A 181 12.50 0.52 -13.22
C VAL A 181 11.45 -0.33 -12.52
N SER A 182 10.51 0.31 -11.86
CA SER A 182 9.33 -0.33 -11.28
C SER A 182 8.59 -1.18 -12.31
N SER A 183 8.32 -2.43 -11.96
CA SER A 183 7.53 -3.33 -12.79
C SER A 183 6.07 -2.87 -12.92
N THR A 184 5.54 -2.20 -11.91
CA THR A 184 4.23 -1.53 -11.95
C THR A 184 4.24 -0.37 -12.94
N ALA A 185 5.25 0.51 -12.89
CA ALA A 185 5.41 1.62 -13.83
C ALA A 185 5.54 1.12 -15.27
N PHE A 186 6.30 0.05 -15.48
CA PHE A 186 6.42 -0.57 -16.80
C PHE A 186 5.08 -1.14 -17.30
N SER A 187 4.39 -1.93 -16.48
CA SER A 187 3.11 -2.54 -16.84
C SER A 187 2.04 -1.48 -17.11
N PHE A 188 2.01 -0.41 -16.32
CA PHE A 188 1.17 0.75 -16.55
C PHE A 188 1.41 1.38 -17.92
N ALA A 189 2.65 1.78 -18.19
CA ALA A 189 3.01 2.42 -19.46
C ALA A 189 2.73 1.52 -20.67
N TYR A 190 3.01 0.22 -20.52
CA TYR A 190 2.74 -0.78 -21.56
C TYR A 190 1.24 -0.89 -21.84
N THR A 191 0.42 -1.08 -20.83
CA THR A 191 -1.04 -1.23 -20.96
C THR A 191 -1.68 0.06 -21.52
N LEU A 192 -1.23 1.22 -21.02
CA LEU A 192 -1.73 2.50 -21.49
C LEU A 192 -1.37 2.72 -22.96
N SER A 193 -0.10 2.49 -23.36
CA SER A 193 0.38 2.72 -24.73
C SER A 193 -0.24 1.79 -25.77
N ASP A 194 -0.73 0.62 -25.35
CA ASP A 194 -1.45 -0.31 -26.23
C ASP A 194 -2.80 0.26 -26.69
N GLN A 195 -3.40 1.13 -25.87
CA GLN A 195 -4.69 1.78 -26.16
C GLN A 195 -4.53 3.18 -26.78
N ILE A 196 -3.46 3.90 -26.43
CA ILE A 196 -3.16 5.22 -26.97
C ILE A 196 -1.95 5.13 -27.90
N SER A 197 -2.08 5.59 -29.13
CA SER A 197 -1.05 5.41 -30.18
C SER A 197 0.02 6.51 -30.17
N TYR A 198 0.50 6.96 -28.98
CA TYR A 198 1.52 7.99 -28.83
C TYR A 198 2.41 7.77 -27.60
N PRO A 199 3.50 8.54 -27.43
CA PRO A 199 4.47 8.33 -26.37
C PRO A 199 3.91 8.44 -24.96
N VAL A 200 4.35 7.53 -24.07
CA VAL A 200 4.11 7.55 -22.63
C VAL A 200 5.45 7.64 -21.91
N GLY A 201 5.59 8.66 -21.10
CA GLY A 201 6.71 8.84 -20.18
C GLY A 201 6.28 8.54 -18.74
N VAL A 202 7.07 7.73 -18.03
CA VAL A 202 6.85 7.51 -16.60
C VAL A 202 8.10 7.91 -15.81
N VAL A 203 7.89 8.83 -14.87
CA VAL A 203 8.87 9.20 -13.87
C VAL A 203 8.66 8.30 -12.66
N ASP A 204 9.54 7.32 -12.49
CA ASP A 204 9.48 6.35 -11.40
C ASP A 204 10.29 6.85 -10.21
N LEU A 205 9.61 7.45 -9.25
CA LEU A 205 10.18 7.86 -7.97
C LEU A 205 9.87 6.87 -6.85
N SER A 206 9.17 5.77 -7.14
CA SER A 206 8.77 4.77 -6.14
C SER A 206 9.97 4.31 -5.31
N TYR A 207 9.77 4.18 -4.00
CA TYR A 207 10.84 3.86 -3.06
C TYR A 207 10.34 2.90 -1.99
N ALA A 208 10.98 1.73 -1.86
CA ALA A 208 10.64 0.76 -0.83
C ALA A 208 10.83 1.35 0.57
N ASP A 209 9.99 0.93 1.52
CA ASP A 209 10.02 1.41 2.90
C ASP A 209 9.90 2.93 3.07
N SER A 210 9.18 3.60 2.16
CA SER A 210 8.83 5.02 2.30
C SER A 210 7.37 5.20 2.70
N THR A 211 7.11 6.14 3.60
CA THR A 211 5.75 6.58 3.93
C THR A 211 5.42 7.90 3.24
N ILE A 212 4.14 8.25 3.22
CA ILE A 212 3.65 9.52 2.65
C ILE A 212 4.40 10.73 3.22
N LEU A 213 4.81 10.68 4.50
CA LEU A 213 5.51 11.76 5.19
C LEU A 213 6.83 12.15 4.52
N ASN A 214 7.51 11.19 3.89
CA ASN A 214 8.77 11.45 3.18
C ASN A 214 8.57 12.35 1.95
N TRP A 215 7.36 12.40 1.38
CA TRP A 215 7.03 13.09 0.14
C TRP A 215 6.44 14.49 0.32
N ILE A 216 5.98 14.84 1.54
CA ILE A 216 5.35 16.14 1.83
C ILE A 216 6.40 17.22 1.93
N SER A 217 6.18 18.36 1.29
CA SER A 217 7.05 19.54 1.39
C SER A 217 6.95 20.21 2.76
N PRO A 218 8.01 20.86 3.24
CA PRO A 218 7.92 21.69 4.43
C PRO A 218 6.90 22.82 4.28
N GLU A 219 6.80 23.40 3.09
CA GLU A 219 5.87 24.46 2.75
C GLU A 219 4.41 23.98 2.89
N ALA A 220 4.09 22.80 2.37
CA ALA A 220 2.76 22.21 2.52
C ALA A 220 2.38 21.93 3.98
N MET A 221 3.36 21.64 4.85
CA MET A 221 3.11 21.49 6.28
C MET A 221 2.74 22.84 6.93
N ASP A 222 3.30 23.94 6.45
CA ASP A 222 2.92 25.28 6.93
C ASP A 222 1.56 25.73 6.37
N ASP A 223 1.21 25.30 5.16
CA ASP A 223 -0.08 25.59 4.51
C ASP A 223 -1.24 24.74 5.04
N VAL A 224 -0.95 23.65 5.76
CA VAL A 224 -1.94 22.77 6.43
C VAL A 224 -1.64 22.78 7.94
N PRO A 225 -2.07 23.80 8.71
CA PRO A 225 -1.72 23.96 10.13
C PRO A 225 -2.06 22.73 10.99
N ALA A 226 -3.21 22.10 10.75
CA ALA A 226 -3.62 20.91 11.47
C ALA A 226 -2.66 19.71 11.25
N LEU A 227 -2.03 19.62 10.08
CA LEU A 227 -1.00 18.61 9.81
C LEU A 227 0.25 18.90 10.66
N LYS A 228 0.68 20.16 10.70
CA LYS A 228 1.84 20.57 11.50
C LYS A 228 1.62 20.29 12.99
N ASP A 229 0.45 20.64 13.51
CA ASP A 229 0.09 20.41 14.91
C ASP A 229 0.09 18.91 15.22
N MET A 230 -0.52 18.09 14.37
CA MET A 230 -0.50 16.62 14.50
C MET A 230 0.93 16.06 14.52
N LEU A 231 1.81 16.55 13.63
CA LEU A 231 3.21 16.09 13.59
C LEU A 231 4.01 16.53 14.82
N ILE A 232 3.70 17.67 15.41
CA ILE A 232 4.29 18.13 16.67
C ILE A 232 3.82 17.23 17.82
N GLU A 233 2.51 16.98 17.92
CA GLU A 233 1.91 16.16 18.98
C GLU A 233 2.41 14.71 18.92
N SER A 234 2.59 14.15 17.71
CA SER A 234 3.14 12.80 17.51
C SER A 234 4.66 12.73 17.58
N GLY A 235 5.37 13.85 17.81
CA GLY A 235 6.83 13.89 17.86
C GLY A 235 7.53 13.62 16.51
N LEU A 236 6.79 13.68 15.41
CA LEU A 236 7.33 13.48 14.06
C LEU A 236 7.77 14.76 13.37
N TYR A 237 7.41 15.93 13.93
CA TYR A 237 7.87 17.21 13.42
C TYR A 237 9.33 17.44 13.80
N LEU A 238 10.18 17.54 12.80
CA LEU A 238 11.62 17.73 12.97
C LEU A 238 12.02 19.18 12.69
N THR A 239 12.56 19.84 13.70
CA THR A 239 13.27 21.11 13.51
C THR A 239 14.60 20.86 12.78
N PRO A 240 15.22 21.89 12.18
CA PRO A 240 16.56 21.77 11.58
C PRO A 240 17.60 21.20 12.55
N GLU A 241 17.52 21.56 13.84
CA GLU A 241 18.38 21.05 14.89
C GLU A 241 18.15 19.56 15.14
N GLY A 242 16.90 19.15 15.36
CA GLY A 242 16.54 17.74 15.54
C GLY A 242 16.95 16.87 14.35
N TYR A 243 16.89 17.43 13.16
CA TYR A 243 17.38 16.74 11.96
C TYR A 243 18.89 16.50 11.98
N ARG A 244 19.69 17.50 12.39
CA ARG A 244 21.14 17.38 12.51
C ARG A 244 21.54 16.33 13.55
N GLU A 245 20.80 16.27 14.66
CA GLU A 245 21.00 15.24 15.70
C GLU A 245 20.73 13.82 15.16
N LEU A 246 19.61 13.61 14.46
CA LEU A 246 19.30 12.34 13.83
C LEU A 246 20.37 11.91 12.80
N LEU A 247 20.84 12.84 11.99
CA LEU A 247 21.94 12.56 11.05
C LEU A 247 23.25 12.18 11.73
N ALA A 248 23.53 12.76 12.89
CA ALA A 248 24.70 12.39 13.68
C ALA A 248 24.57 10.95 14.23
N ILE A 249 23.38 10.58 14.65
CA ILE A 249 23.04 9.20 15.09
C ILE A 249 23.21 8.23 13.90
N ASP A 250 22.65 8.53 12.74
CA ASP A 250 22.76 7.68 11.55
C ASP A 250 24.22 7.42 11.17
N ARG A 251 25.04 8.47 11.17
CA ARG A 251 26.50 8.35 10.86
C ARG A 251 27.20 7.48 11.87
N ARG A 252 26.87 7.56 13.17
CA ARG A 252 27.41 6.70 14.21
C ARG A 252 27.01 5.24 13.98
N ARG A 253 25.72 4.98 13.67
CA ARG A 253 25.21 3.64 13.39
C ARG A 253 25.84 3.02 12.14
N ALA A 254 25.94 3.78 11.03
CA ALA A 254 26.57 3.31 9.81
C ALA A 254 28.04 2.93 10.06
N LYS A 255 28.79 3.76 10.78
CA LYS A 255 30.18 3.47 11.15
C LYS A 255 30.31 2.25 12.07
N ALA A 256 29.36 2.09 13.01
CA ALA A 256 29.33 0.92 13.90
C ALA A 256 29.04 -0.37 13.11
N LYS A 257 28.16 -0.32 12.11
CA LYS A 257 27.85 -1.45 11.22
C LYS A 257 29.05 -1.83 10.36
N GLU A 258 29.72 -0.85 9.75
CA GLU A 258 30.95 -1.06 8.97
C GLU A 258 32.06 -1.72 9.81
N LEU A 259 32.31 -1.19 11.00
CA LEU A 259 33.28 -1.78 11.95
C LEU A 259 32.91 -3.19 12.39
N ALA A 260 31.62 -3.48 12.60
CA ALA A 260 31.15 -4.82 12.96
C ALA A 260 31.33 -5.81 11.79
N GLU A 261 31.14 -5.39 10.54
CA GLU A 261 31.38 -6.22 9.37
C GLU A 261 32.88 -6.46 9.12
N GLU A 262 33.70 -5.43 9.31
CA GLU A 262 35.16 -5.58 9.23
C GLU A 262 35.68 -6.55 10.31
N LEU A 263 35.18 -6.48 11.55
CA LEU A 263 35.55 -7.40 12.62
C LEU A 263 35.10 -8.85 12.35
N LYS A 264 33.99 -9.04 11.64
CA LYS A 264 33.52 -10.38 11.22
C LYS A 264 34.37 -10.97 10.10
N THR A 265 34.93 -10.13 9.25
CA THR A 265 35.73 -10.55 8.07
C THR A 265 37.22 -10.68 8.35
N SER A 266 37.77 -9.92 9.31
CA SER A 266 39.13 -10.06 9.78
C SER A 266 39.25 -11.24 10.75
N GLY A 267 39.56 -12.40 10.26
CA GLY A 267 39.74 -13.59 11.13
C GLY A 267 40.82 -13.32 12.23
N HIS A 268 40.40 -13.26 13.46
CA HIS A 268 41.09 -13.19 14.75
C HIS A 268 42.61 -13.14 14.70
N SER A 269 43.23 -11.95 14.65
CA SER A 269 44.58 -11.75 15.27
C SER A 269 45.01 -10.27 15.25
N GLY A 270 45.23 -9.68 16.46
CA GLY A 270 46.11 -8.55 16.69
C GLY A 270 45.48 -7.33 17.37
N ASP A 271 46.34 -6.44 17.89
CA ASP A 271 45.98 -5.19 18.61
C ASP A 271 45.04 -4.26 17.85
N ILE A 272 44.98 -4.40 16.52
CA ILE A 272 44.09 -3.61 15.64
C ILE A 272 42.61 -3.99 15.85
N ASP A 273 42.32 -5.26 16.14
CA ASP A 273 40.95 -5.74 16.39
C ASP A 273 40.44 -5.28 17.73
N ILE A 274 41.31 -5.10 18.72
CA ILE A 274 40.96 -4.59 20.06
C ILE A 274 40.56 -3.10 19.94
N ALA A 275 41.35 -2.30 19.22
CA ALA A 275 41.03 -0.87 19.02
C ALA A 275 39.70 -0.66 18.26
N LYS A 276 39.43 -1.49 17.23
CA LYS A 276 38.17 -1.49 16.52
C LYS A 276 37.00 -1.95 17.37
N ALA A 277 37.20 -2.94 18.22
CA ALA A 277 36.18 -3.41 19.16
C ALA A 277 35.84 -2.36 20.23
N ASP A 278 36.84 -1.63 20.73
CA ASP A 278 36.63 -0.51 21.65
C ASP A 278 35.95 0.69 20.98
N GLU A 279 36.29 0.98 19.73
CA GLU A 279 35.60 2.00 18.95
C GLU A 279 34.15 1.59 18.66
N LEU A 280 33.90 0.32 18.37
CA LEU A 280 32.54 -0.22 18.21
C LEU A 280 31.70 -0.09 19.48
N LYS A 281 32.29 -0.35 20.66
CA LYS A 281 31.61 -0.14 21.95
C LYS A 281 31.25 1.32 22.17
N ARG A 282 32.19 2.25 21.89
CA ARG A 282 31.89 3.70 21.98
C ARG A 282 30.80 4.14 21.03
N LEU A 283 30.74 3.62 19.81
CA LEU A 283 29.73 3.96 18.82
C LEU A 283 28.34 3.39 19.17
N LYS A 284 28.30 2.28 19.93
CA LYS A 284 27.04 1.68 20.41
C LYS A 284 26.47 2.33 21.66
N GLY A 285 27.12 3.34 22.23
CA GLY A 285 26.53 4.15 23.29
C GLY A 285 26.59 3.53 24.70
N GLU A 286 27.67 2.84 25.05
CA GLU A 286 27.92 2.40 26.44
C GLU A 286 28.39 3.54 27.38
N ASP A 287 28.29 4.83 26.92
CA ASP A 287 28.61 6.00 27.75
C ASP A 287 27.32 6.81 27.99
N PRO A 288 26.76 6.79 29.24
CA PRO A 288 25.44 7.38 29.54
C PRO A 288 25.42 8.92 29.60
N ASP A 289 26.56 9.61 29.53
CA ASP A 289 26.63 11.02 29.92
C ASP A 289 26.47 12.03 28.78
N ASP A 290 26.31 11.64 27.52
CA ASP A 290 26.40 12.57 26.38
C ASP A 290 25.09 12.96 25.69
N ILE A 291 23.91 12.49 26.10
CA ILE A 291 22.65 12.85 25.45
C ILE A 291 21.56 13.19 26.48
N LYS A 292 21.20 14.48 26.60
CA LYS A 292 19.99 14.90 27.31
C LYS A 292 18.76 14.43 26.53
N PRO A 293 17.78 13.77 27.17
CA PRO A 293 16.57 13.30 26.53
C PRO A 293 15.65 14.47 26.19
N LEU A 294 15.10 14.49 24.97
CA LEU A 294 13.82 15.14 24.70
C LEU A 294 12.73 14.21 25.26
N ASP A 295 11.96 14.70 26.24
CA ASP A 295 10.79 13.99 26.76
C ASP A 295 9.70 13.91 25.66
N ILE A 296 9.62 12.78 24.99
CA ILE A 296 8.53 12.43 24.08
C ILE A 296 8.04 11.05 24.48
N ASP A 297 6.92 11.00 25.19
CA ASP A 297 6.21 9.77 25.47
C ASP A 297 5.43 9.32 24.21
N PHE A 298 5.95 8.31 23.52
CA PHE A 298 5.16 7.52 22.58
C PHE A 298 4.46 6.40 23.36
N PRO A 299 3.17 6.15 23.16
CA PRO A 299 2.56 4.93 23.63
C PRO A 299 3.07 3.76 22.77
N ILE A 300 4.19 3.17 23.20
CA ILE A 300 4.70 1.92 22.65
C ILE A 300 3.86 0.81 23.27
N SER A 301 3.08 0.10 22.45
CA SER A 301 2.44 -1.15 22.86
C SER A 301 3.50 -2.13 23.38
N ASN A 302 3.25 -2.67 24.56
CA ASN A 302 4.17 -3.47 25.38
C ASN A 302 4.81 -4.63 24.61
N GLU A 303 6.14 -4.59 24.48
CA GLU A 303 7.00 -5.62 23.88
C GLU A 303 7.16 -6.90 24.70
N SER A 304 6.48 -7.06 25.84
CA SER A 304 6.73 -8.18 26.76
C SER A 304 6.15 -9.53 26.32
N SER A 305 5.26 -9.57 25.33
CA SER A 305 4.55 -10.80 24.92
C SER A 305 5.25 -11.66 23.86
N LEU A 306 6.13 -11.08 23.04
CA LEU A 306 6.80 -11.84 21.98
C LEU A 306 7.89 -12.81 22.48
N ASN A 307 8.49 -12.54 23.62
CA ASN A 307 9.57 -13.38 24.17
C ASN A 307 9.10 -14.65 24.87
N GLN A 308 7.81 -14.79 25.18
CA GLN A 308 7.27 -16.01 25.80
C GLN A 308 6.88 -17.10 24.78
N ALA A 309 6.70 -16.75 23.52
CA ALA A 309 6.32 -17.70 22.45
C ALA A 309 7.47 -18.62 21.99
N LYS A 310 8.71 -18.39 22.41
CA LYS A 310 9.88 -19.19 22.00
C LYS A 310 10.00 -20.57 22.69
N GLY A 311 9.05 -20.96 23.51
CA GLY A 311 9.20 -22.11 24.44
C GLY A 311 8.60 -23.46 24.03
N HIS A 312 7.73 -23.55 23.03
CA HIS A 312 7.07 -24.83 22.72
C HIS A 312 7.10 -25.15 21.22
N LYS A 313 8.09 -25.93 20.83
CA LYS A 313 8.07 -26.70 19.58
C LYS A 313 7.34 -28.02 19.86
N GLU A 314 6.05 -28.10 19.55
CA GLU A 314 5.37 -29.38 19.43
C GLU A 314 4.85 -29.58 18.00
N ASN A 315 5.04 -30.79 17.53
CA ASN A 315 4.95 -31.29 16.17
C ASN A 315 3.63 -30.94 15.44
N ILE A 316 3.70 -29.93 14.57
CA ILE A 316 2.68 -29.68 13.57
C ILE A 316 3.23 -30.19 12.23
N THR A 317 2.59 -31.19 11.64
CA THR A 317 2.94 -31.71 10.32
C THR A 317 2.22 -30.88 9.26
N PHE A 318 2.96 -30.04 8.55
CA PHE A 318 2.47 -29.25 7.42
C PHE A 318 2.58 -30.01 6.09
N SER A 319 1.74 -29.68 5.12
CA SER A 319 1.98 -30.01 3.73
C SER A 319 3.20 -29.25 3.19
N SER A 320 3.86 -29.75 2.17
CA SER A 320 5.09 -29.13 1.63
C SER A 320 4.93 -27.65 1.19
N ALA A 321 3.72 -27.25 0.80
CA ALA A 321 3.42 -25.86 0.44
C ALA A 321 3.26 -24.97 1.70
N GLN A 322 2.62 -25.49 2.75
CA GLN A 322 2.43 -24.80 4.03
C GLN A 322 3.74 -24.66 4.79
N GLN A 323 4.66 -25.62 4.66
CA GLN A 323 6.00 -25.53 5.22
C GLN A 323 6.82 -24.39 4.59
N LEU A 324 6.65 -24.20 3.27
CA LEU A 324 7.34 -23.12 2.55
C LEU A 324 6.84 -21.72 2.97
N ASP A 325 5.53 -21.59 3.18
CA ASP A 325 4.93 -20.33 3.67
C ASP A 325 5.33 -20.04 5.12
N PHE A 326 5.40 -21.06 5.96
CA PHE A 326 5.84 -20.93 7.36
C PHE A 326 7.33 -20.56 7.46
N ASP A 327 8.19 -21.18 6.63
CA ASP A 327 9.62 -20.86 6.59
C ASP A 327 9.88 -19.44 6.07
N LEU A 328 9.07 -18.95 5.11
CA LEU A 328 9.12 -17.57 4.62
C LEU A 328 8.65 -16.55 5.68
N LEU A 329 7.61 -16.89 6.44
CA LEU A 329 7.09 -16.04 7.52
C LEU A 329 8.06 -15.99 8.71
N THR A 330 8.70 -17.13 9.05
CA THR A 330 9.72 -17.18 10.11
C THR A 330 11.00 -16.43 9.72
N ASP A 331 11.46 -16.55 8.49
CA ASP A 331 12.65 -15.81 8.00
C ASP A 331 12.38 -14.28 7.97
N ARG A 332 11.15 -13.88 7.65
CA ARG A 332 10.72 -12.47 7.66
C ARG A 332 10.53 -11.95 9.09
N SER A 333 9.96 -12.76 10.00
CA SER A 333 9.83 -12.41 11.42
C SER A 333 11.18 -12.34 12.12
N GLU A 334 12.14 -13.21 11.76
CA GLU A 334 13.52 -13.14 12.25
C GLU A 334 14.29 -11.91 11.70
N LYS A 335 14.00 -11.45 10.47
CA LYS A 335 14.53 -10.19 9.94
C LYS A 335 13.92 -8.99 10.67
N LEU A 336 12.60 -8.98 10.86
CA LEU A 336 11.91 -7.95 11.63
C LEU A 336 12.35 -7.92 13.12
N SER A 337 12.59 -9.07 13.74
CA SER A 337 13.10 -9.12 15.11
C SER A 337 14.56 -8.67 15.22
N LYS A 338 15.38 -8.94 14.20
CA LYS A 338 16.77 -8.42 14.13
C LYS A 338 16.83 -6.92 13.89
N GLU A 339 15.86 -6.35 13.14
CA GLU A 339 15.69 -4.91 13.04
C GLU A 339 15.18 -4.29 14.35
N LYS A 340 14.29 -4.97 15.09
CA LYS A 340 13.80 -4.51 16.39
C LYS A 340 14.88 -4.49 17.47
N ASP A 341 15.83 -5.44 17.46
CA ASP A 341 16.93 -5.48 18.46
C ASP A 341 17.91 -4.30 18.31
N VAL A 342 17.88 -3.57 17.18
CA VAL A 342 18.67 -2.35 16.94
C VAL A 342 17.87 -1.07 17.28
N GLU A 343 16.52 -1.14 17.32
CA GLU A 343 15.64 -0.01 17.65
C GLU A 343 15.53 0.26 19.17
N SER A 344 15.84 -0.72 20.02
CA SER A 344 15.52 -0.63 21.47
C SER A 344 16.40 0.31 22.31
N ASP A 345 17.53 0.79 21.77
CA ASP A 345 18.53 1.51 22.58
C ASP A 345 18.43 3.04 22.54
N ASN A 346 17.49 3.64 21.80
CA ASN A 346 17.36 5.11 21.78
C ASN A 346 15.90 5.55 21.63
N LYS A 347 15.27 5.96 22.72
CA LYS A 347 13.87 6.42 22.80
C LYS A 347 13.52 7.58 21.85
N ASN A 348 14.51 8.25 21.26
CA ASN A 348 14.32 9.44 20.41
C ASN A 348 14.71 9.20 18.93
N TYR A 349 14.93 7.96 18.51
CA TYR A 349 15.31 7.68 17.13
C TYR A 349 14.09 7.55 16.23
N ILE A 350 13.98 8.45 15.26
CA ILE A 350 12.97 8.36 14.20
C ILE A 350 13.59 7.67 13.00
N SER A 351 13.08 6.50 12.64
CA SER A 351 13.52 5.77 11.45
C SER A 351 13.40 6.64 10.19
N PRO A 352 14.33 6.55 9.22
CA PRO A 352 14.26 7.29 7.96
C PRO A 352 12.91 7.19 7.26
N LYS A 353 12.22 6.06 7.36
CA LYS A 353 10.88 5.79 6.86
C LYS A 353 9.83 6.82 7.34
N PHE A 354 9.96 7.31 8.58
CA PHE A 354 9.03 8.26 9.19
C PHE A 354 9.57 9.69 9.25
N ARG A 355 10.66 9.99 8.57
CA ARG A 355 11.21 11.35 8.52
C ARG A 355 10.55 12.19 7.43
N MET A 356 10.09 13.36 7.82
CA MET A 356 9.43 14.29 6.92
C MET A 356 10.33 14.77 5.78
N SER A 357 9.78 14.91 4.58
CA SER A 357 10.36 15.62 3.42
C SER A 357 11.65 15.06 2.81
N ILE A 358 12.15 13.89 3.21
CA ILE A 358 13.42 13.36 2.68
C ILE A 358 13.35 13.13 1.17
N LEU A 359 12.32 12.41 0.70
CA LEU A 359 12.14 12.09 -0.72
C LEU A 359 11.62 13.29 -1.50
N TYR A 360 10.85 14.18 -0.87
CA TYR A 360 10.49 15.45 -1.47
C TYR A 360 11.75 16.22 -1.91
N ARG A 361 12.68 16.48 -0.99
CA ARG A 361 13.85 17.30 -1.26
C ARG A 361 14.85 16.67 -2.25
N THR A 362 14.92 15.35 -2.28
CA THR A 362 15.92 14.63 -3.08
C THR A 362 15.38 14.13 -4.41
N LYS A 363 14.07 13.88 -4.51
CA LYS A 363 13.47 13.24 -5.68
C LYS A 363 12.32 14.02 -6.30
N LEU A 364 11.45 14.61 -5.51
CA LEU A 364 10.27 15.30 -6.03
C LEU A 364 10.58 16.75 -6.42
N TYR A 365 11.25 17.49 -5.56
CA TYR A 365 11.61 18.89 -5.82
C TYR A 365 12.41 19.12 -7.12
N PRO A 366 13.38 18.25 -7.49
CA PRO A 366 14.10 18.40 -8.76
C PRO A 366 13.22 18.33 -10.02
N LEU A 367 11.98 17.88 -9.89
CA LEU A 367 10.98 17.83 -10.97
C LEU A 367 10.11 19.08 -11.05
N LYS A 368 10.37 20.09 -10.22
CA LYS A 368 9.54 21.29 -10.14
C LYS A 368 9.32 21.91 -11.53
N GLY A 369 8.04 22.15 -11.85
CA GLY A 369 7.63 22.72 -13.12
C GLY A 369 7.58 21.73 -14.29
N LEU A 370 7.73 20.42 -14.07
CA LEU A 370 7.45 19.40 -15.08
C LEU A 370 5.93 19.23 -15.22
N PRO A 371 5.32 19.54 -16.38
CA PRO A 371 3.92 19.24 -16.59
C PRO A 371 3.66 17.74 -16.69
N VAL A 372 2.56 17.27 -16.07
CA VAL A 372 2.23 15.84 -15.99
C VAL A 372 0.76 15.56 -16.28
N ARG A 373 0.45 14.37 -16.77
CA ARG A 373 -0.93 13.88 -16.95
C ARG A 373 -1.53 13.40 -15.63
N GLY A 374 -0.71 12.89 -14.75
CA GLY A 374 -1.16 12.43 -13.44
C GLY A 374 -0.09 11.78 -12.60
N PHE A 375 -0.53 11.37 -11.42
CA PHE A 375 0.28 10.77 -10.39
C PHE A 375 -0.28 9.38 -10.06
N SER A 376 0.59 8.49 -9.61
CA SER A 376 0.19 7.26 -8.93
C SER A 376 0.85 7.20 -7.57
N PHE A 377 0.08 6.88 -6.54
CA PHE A 377 0.55 6.75 -5.17
C PHE A 377 0.15 5.40 -4.58
N SER A 378 1.11 4.72 -3.93
CA SER A 378 0.89 3.50 -3.17
C SER A 378 1.38 3.68 -1.75
N PRO A 379 0.49 3.55 -0.74
CA PRO A 379 0.88 3.64 0.65
C PRO A 379 1.76 2.46 1.10
N ASP A 380 2.54 2.66 2.15
CA ASP A 380 3.27 1.63 2.87
C ASP A 380 2.49 1.18 4.11
N ARG A 381 2.67 -0.07 4.55
CA ARG A 381 2.03 -0.56 5.78
C ARG A 381 2.36 0.24 7.03
N GLY A 382 3.52 0.87 7.10
CA GLY A 382 3.86 1.78 8.19
C GLY A 382 2.89 2.96 8.33
N GLU A 383 2.10 3.25 7.30
CA GLU A 383 1.13 4.34 7.31
C GLU A 383 -0.13 4.04 8.13
N LEU A 384 -0.39 2.77 8.47
CA LEU A 384 -1.43 2.38 9.42
C LEU A 384 -1.20 2.95 10.85
N LYS A 385 -0.01 3.46 11.13
CA LYS A 385 0.32 4.10 12.41
C LYS A 385 -0.11 5.55 12.51
N PHE A 386 -0.51 6.17 11.40
CA PHE A 386 -0.90 7.58 11.39
C PHE A 386 -2.39 7.76 11.69
N ASP A 387 -2.70 8.46 12.77
CA ASP A 387 -4.08 8.70 13.22
C ASP A 387 -4.89 9.60 12.28
N ARG A 388 -4.24 10.59 11.66
CA ARG A 388 -4.87 11.59 10.79
C ARG A 388 -4.28 11.52 9.38
N TYR A 389 -4.50 10.36 8.73
CA TYR A 389 -3.98 10.14 7.37
C TYR A 389 -4.57 11.09 6.32
N ASP A 390 -5.78 11.59 6.55
CA ASP A 390 -6.43 12.64 5.75
C ASP A 390 -5.57 13.90 5.65
N LEU A 391 -4.98 14.35 6.77
CA LEU A 391 -4.08 15.51 6.78
C LEU A 391 -2.80 15.27 6.01
N LEU A 392 -2.25 14.06 6.07
CA LEU A 392 -1.09 13.66 5.30
C LEU A 392 -1.39 13.63 3.80
N LEU A 393 -2.55 13.10 3.39
CA LEU A 393 -3.01 13.15 2.00
C LEU A 393 -3.19 14.60 1.53
N MET A 394 -3.78 15.47 2.34
CA MET A 394 -3.87 16.91 2.03
C MET A 394 -2.49 17.53 1.84
N GLY A 395 -1.55 17.24 2.75
CA GLY A 395 -0.16 17.71 2.64
C GLY A 395 0.53 17.23 1.36
N LEU A 396 0.33 15.96 0.98
CA LEU A 396 0.85 15.41 -0.27
C LEU A 396 0.24 16.13 -1.49
N LEU A 397 -1.09 16.31 -1.52
CA LEU A 397 -1.76 16.98 -2.63
C LEU A 397 -1.33 18.45 -2.77
N THR A 398 -1.17 19.17 -1.65
CA THR A 398 -0.64 20.54 -1.64
C THR A 398 0.79 20.54 -2.21
N THR A 399 1.65 19.62 -1.77
CA THR A 399 3.00 19.48 -2.30
C THR A 399 3.01 19.23 -3.82
N LEU A 400 2.15 18.33 -4.31
CA LEU A 400 2.06 18.05 -5.74
C LEU A 400 1.56 19.27 -6.52
N ALA A 401 0.56 20.00 -5.99
CA ALA A 401 0.06 21.21 -6.61
C ALA A 401 1.11 22.31 -6.71
N GLU A 402 1.91 22.51 -5.67
CA GLU A 402 3.00 23.50 -5.66
C GLU A 402 4.15 23.13 -6.57
N ASN A 403 4.52 21.85 -6.57
CA ASN A 403 5.67 21.37 -7.33
C ASN A 403 5.38 21.31 -8.84
N PHE A 404 4.16 20.94 -9.24
CA PHE A 404 3.78 20.73 -10.63
C PHE A 404 2.87 21.84 -11.18
N GLU A 405 2.43 22.78 -10.38
CA GLU A 405 1.65 23.98 -10.75
C GLU A 405 0.41 23.70 -11.65
N PRO A 406 -0.42 22.67 -11.36
CA PRO A 406 -1.46 22.23 -12.29
C PRO A 406 -2.49 23.31 -12.62
N LYS A 407 -2.91 24.14 -11.66
CA LYS A 407 -3.93 25.18 -11.84
C LYS A 407 -3.50 26.34 -12.75
N GLN A 408 -2.21 26.55 -12.95
CA GLN A 408 -1.68 27.64 -13.79
C GLN A 408 -1.43 27.20 -15.22
N VAL A 409 -1.28 25.92 -15.45
CA VAL A 409 -0.77 25.35 -16.71
C VAL A 409 -1.83 24.57 -17.48
N TYR A 410 -2.85 24.06 -16.80
CA TYR A 410 -3.83 23.14 -17.39
C TYR A 410 -5.21 23.78 -17.52
N ASP A 411 -5.87 23.52 -18.64
CA ASP A 411 -7.33 23.65 -18.78
C ASP A 411 -8.01 22.53 -17.98
N ASP A 412 -9.30 22.68 -17.65
CA ASP A 412 -10.06 21.72 -16.85
C ASP A 412 -10.00 20.29 -17.42
N ASP A 413 -10.06 20.13 -18.75
CA ASP A 413 -9.98 18.82 -19.43
C ASP A 413 -8.60 18.17 -19.35
N LEU A 414 -7.57 18.94 -18.99
CA LEU A 414 -6.17 18.48 -18.87
C LEU A 414 -5.68 18.43 -17.43
N MET A 415 -6.56 18.68 -16.46
CA MET A 415 -6.25 18.61 -15.05
C MET A 415 -5.57 17.26 -14.73
N PRO A 416 -4.40 17.26 -14.07
CA PRO A 416 -3.76 16.03 -13.63
C PRO A 416 -4.66 15.19 -12.73
N SER A 417 -4.56 13.88 -12.83
CA SER A 417 -5.25 12.94 -11.94
C SER A 417 -4.32 12.34 -10.90
N ILE A 418 -4.91 11.80 -9.82
CA ILE A 418 -4.19 10.96 -8.87
C ILE A 418 -4.83 9.58 -8.79
N LEU A 419 -4.01 8.54 -8.96
CA LEU A 419 -4.39 7.14 -8.97
C LEU A 419 -3.82 6.47 -7.73
N PHE A 420 -4.69 5.96 -6.87
CA PHE A 420 -4.28 5.27 -5.65
C PHE A 420 -4.24 3.76 -5.86
N ALA A 421 -3.22 3.11 -5.31
CA ALA A 421 -3.24 1.69 -5.04
C ALA A 421 -3.78 1.47 -3.64
N ALA A 422 -4.83 0.66 -3.49
CA ALA A 422 -5.26 0.22 -2.17
C ALA A 422 -4.16 -0.62 -1.53
N MET A 423 -3.99 -0.49 -0.22
CA MET A 423 -3.09 -1.34 0.53
C MET A 423 -3.58 -2.79 0.46
N HIS A 424 -2.69 -3.73 0.20
CA HIS A 424 -3.03 -5.15 0.12
C HIS A 424 -3.28 -5.70 1.54
N PRO A 425 -4.39 -6.43 1.78
CA PRO A 425 -4.68 -6.97 3.12
C PRO A 425 -3.71 -8.05 3.60
N GLY A 426 -2.93 -8.65 2.72
CA GLY A 426 -2.04 -9.81 2.88
C GLY A 426 -1.34 -9.93 4.19
N ASP A 427 -0.34 -9.67 4.71
CA ASP A 427 0.18 -9.93 6.07
C ASP A 427 -0.69 -9.20 7.10
N VAL A 428 -1.62 -9.89 7.68
CA VAL A 428 -2.53 -9.32 8.69
C VAL A 428 -1.72 -8.83 9.89
N ASP A 429 -1.92 -7.58 10.24
CA ASP A 429 -1.52 -7.11 11.56
C ASP A 429 -2.48 -7.75 12.57
N PHE A 430 -1.94 -8.63 13.40
CA PHE A 430 -2.76 -9.35 14.39
C PHE A 430 -3.31 -8.42 15.47
N ASP A 431 -2.69 -7.27 15.67
CA ASP A 431 -3.18 -6.25 16.59
C ASP A 431 -4.34 -5.44 15.97
N ASN A 432 -4.47 -5.42 14.64
CA ASN A 432 -5.54 -4.74 13.93
C ASN A 432 -5.91 -5.48 12.62
N PRO A 433 -6.66 -6.58 12.69
CA PRO A 433 -6.94 -7.42 11.53
C PRO A 433 -7.78 -6.73 10.43
N TYR A 434 -8.56 -5.72 10.78
CA TYR A 434 -9.37 -4.93 9.84
C TYR A 434 -8.71 -3.62 9.39
N GLY A 435 -7.60 -3.22 10.00
CA GLY A 435 -6.98 -1.91 9.81
C GLY A 435 -6.67 -1.56 8.36
N VAL A 436 -6.25 -2.54 7.54
CA VAL A 436 -6.02 -2.32 6.12
C VAL A 436 -7.31 -2.04 5.35
N LEU A 437 -8.40 -2.75 5.66
CA LEU A 437 -9.69 -2.58 4.99
C LEU A 437 -10.29 -1.21 5.33
N GLU A 438 -10.25 -0.82 6.58
CA GLU A 438 -10.71 0.48 7.06
C GLU A 438 -9.84 1.63 6.50
N PHE A 439 -8.54 1.44 6.46
CA PHE A 439 -7.63 2.39 5.81
C PHE A 439 -7.99 2.60 4.33
N ASN A 440 -8.23 1.51 3.61
CA ASN A 440 -8.64 1.59 2.20
C ASN A 440 -10.03 2.24 2.04
N GLU A 441 -10.98 1.93 2.90
CA GLU A 441 -12.32 2.55 2.93
C GLU A 441 -12.22 4.07 3.13
N ASN A 442 -11.33 4.51 4.00
CA ASN A 442 -11.06 5.93 4.23
C ASN A 442 -10.43 6.61 3.01
N ILE A 443 -9.47 5.96 2.31
CA ILE A 443 -8.94 6.48 1.04
C ILE A 443 -10.05 6.60 0.00
N VAL A 444 -10.94 5.61 -0.12
CA VAL A 444 -12.11 5.68 -1.03
C VAL A 444 -12.98 6.88 -0.69
N ALA A 445 -13.30 7.09 0.59
CA ALA A 445 -14.10 8.24 1.03
C ALA A 445 -13.38 9.56 0.72
N PHE A 446 -12.08 9.64 0.96
CA PHE A 446 -11.27 10.82 0.65
C PHE A 446 -11.24 11.13 -0.86
N THR A 447 -11.10 10.12 -1.73
CA THR A 447 -11.11 10.34 -3.18
C THR A 447 -12.40 10.97 -3.69
N LYS A 448 -13.55 10.68 -3.05
CA LYS A 448 -14.85 11.28 -3.40
C LYS A 448 -14.94 12.77 -3.08
N MET A 449 -14.11 13.28 -2.18
CA MET A 449 -14.06 14.69 -1.80
C MET A 449 -13.12 15.51 -2.68
N LEU A 450 -12.28 14.86 -3.47
CA LEU A 450 -11.29 15.55 -4.31
C LEU A 450 -11.96 16.22 -5.52
N GLN A 451 -11.56 17.46 -5.78
CA GLN A 451 -11.95 18.17 -7.01
C GLN A 451 -11.13 17.71 -8.23
N MET A 452 -9.91 17.21 -8.00
CA MET A 452 -9.09 16.64 -9.07
C MET A 452 -9.56 15.22 -9.43
N PRO A 453 -9.48 14.83 -10.71
CA PRO A 453 -9.81 13.47 -11.12
C PRO A 453 -8.99 12.44 -10.36
N SER A 454 -9.66 11.46 -9.77
CA SER A 454 -9.00 10.45 -8.95
C SER A 454 -9.66 9.09 -9.07
N GLY A 455 -8.95 8.04 -8.68
CA GLY A 455 -9.46 6.68 -8.61
C GLY A 455 -8.54 5.78 -7.77
N ILE A 456 -9.09 4.67 -7.32
CA ILE A 456 -8.37 3.67 -6.53
C ILE A 456 -8.51 2.29 -7.16
N VAL A 457 -7.47 1.49 -7.12
CA VAL A 457 -7.50 0.08 -7.52
C VAL A 457 -7.18 -0.82 -6.34
N SER A 458 -7.93 -1.91 -6.21
CA SER A 458 -7.70 -2.91 -5.18
C SER A 458 -6.92 -4.11 -5.70
N LEU A 459 -6.25 -4.81 -4.78
CA LEU A 459 -5.45 -6.01 -5.03
C LEU A 459 -5.85 -7.19 -4.12
N HIS A 460 -6.90 -7.03 -3.31
CA HIS A 460 -7.31 -8.03 -2.30
C HIS A 460 -7.66 -9.42 -2.89
N ASP A 461 -8.00 -9.47 -4.17
CA ASP A 461 -8.29 -10.69 -4.92
C ASP A 461 -7.04 -11.48 -5.36
N LEU A 462 -5.84 -10.99 -5.04
CA LEU A 462 -4.56 -11.61 -5.37
C LEU A 462 -3.91 -12.15 -4.10
N LEU A 463 -3.42 -13.38 -4.17
CA LEU A 463 -2.76 -14.03 -3.03
C LEU A 463 -1.27 -13.67 -2.99
N LEU A 464 -0.73 -13.44 -1.81
CA LEU A 464 0.72 -13.33 -1.59
C LEU A 464 1.33 -14.74 -1.38
N PRO A 465 2.59 -14.99 -1.81
CA PRO A 465 3.48 -14.08 -2.54
C PRO A 465 3.38 -14.23 -4.07
N ASP A 466 2.40 -13.60 -4.70
CA ASP A 466 2.32 -13.61 -6.17
C ASP A 466 3.33 -12.65 -6.78
N LYS A 467 4.35 -13.19 -7.45
CA LYS A 467 5.40 -12.41 -8.14
C LYS A 467 4.88 -11.63 -9.36
N THR A 468 3.61 -11.76 -9.72
CA THR A 468 2.98 -11.02 -10.80
C THR A 468 2.19 -9.80 -10.32
N ILE A 469 1.97 -9.66 -9.03
CA ILE A 469 1.07 -8.65 -8.42
C ILE A 469 1.40 -7.22 -8.86
N SER A 470 2.67 -6.86 -8.94
CA SER A 470 3.11 -5.53 -9.40
C SER A 470 2.73 -5.26 -10.87
N PHE A 471 2.74 -6.27 -11.74
CA PHE A 471 2.26 -6.16 -13.11
C PHE A 471 0.74 -5.98 -13.18
N VAL A 472 0.00 -6.71 -12.36
CA VAL A 472 -1.46 -6.57 -12.26
C VAL A 472 -1.82 -5.19 -11.76
N LEU A 473 -1.12 -4.68 -10.74
CA LEU A 473 -1.30 -3.31 -10.24
C LEU A 473 -1.11 -2.28 -11.37
N GLY A 474 -0.02 -2.35 -12.12
CA GLY A 474 0.25 -1.43 -13.22
C GLY A 474 -0.85 -1.47 -14.29
N SER A 475 -1.32 -2.65 -14.66
CA SER A 475 -2.41 -2.82 -15.63
C SER A 475 -3.73 -2.23 -15.11
N ARG A 476 -4.08 -2.44 -13.84
CA ARG A 476 -5.30 -1.86 -13.21
C ARG A 476 -5.24 -0.34 -13.13
N LEU A 477 -4.09 0.22 -12.73
CA LEU A 477 -3.87 1.68 -12.73
C LEU A 477 -4.03 2.27 -14.13
N ALA A 478 -3.50 1.61 -15.17
CA ALA A 478 -3.68 2.03 -16.56
C ALA A 478 -5.15 1.98 -16.98
N THR A 479 -5.90 0.95 -16.55
CA THR A 479 -7.34 0.83 -16.85
C THR A 479 -8.12 2.02 -16.31
N ILE A 480 -7.90 2.43 -15.05
CA ILE A 480 -8.60 3.60 -14.49
C ILE A 480 -8.10 4.91 -15.10
N ALA A 481 -6.81 5.03 -15.44
CA ALA A 481 -6.29 6.17 -16.20
C ALA A 481 -6.99 6.34 -17.54
N LEU A 482 -7.23 5.22 -18.26
CA LEU A 482 -8.01 5.22 -19.50
C LEU A 482 -9.44 5.69 -19.26
N GLY A 483 -10.09 5.25 -18.21
CA GLY A 483 -11.45 5.66 -17.83
C GLY A 483 -11.53 7.16 -17.48
N ILE A 484 -10.53 7.68 -16.79
CA ILE A 484 -10.49 9.09 -16.37
C ILE A 484 -10.26 10.02 -17.59
N HIS A 485 -9.28 9.70 -18.45
CA HIS A 485 -8.77 10.64 -19.44
C HIS A 485 -9.16 10.36 -20.88
N PHE A 486 -9.54 9.12 -21.22
CA PHE A 486 -9.67 8.75 -22.65
C PHE A 486 -11.02 8.15 -23.00
N SER A 487 -11.67 7.46 -22.08
CA SER A 487 -12.91 6.73 -22.38
C SER A 487 -13.91 6.83 -21.22
N PRO A 488 -14.88 7.75 -21.28
CA PRO A 488 -15.86 7.93 -20.19
C PRO A 488 -16.74 6.70 -19.94
N LYS A 489 -16.71 5.70 -20.84
CA LYS A 489 -17.42 4.42 -20.67
C LYS A 489 -16.65 3.39 -19.85
N MET A 490 -15.35 3.59 -19.67
CA MET A 490 -14.52 2.73 -18.85
C MET A 490 -14.58 3.14 -17.37
N SER A 491 -14.23 2.22 -16.50
CA SER A 491 -14.16 2.46 -15.05
C SER A 491 -13.06 3.45 -14.72
N LYS A 492 -13.39 4.41 -13.84
CA LYS A 492 -12.44 5.41 -13.31
C LYS A 492 -11.81 5.01 -11.99
N SER A 493 -12.32 3.96 -11.38
CA SER A 493 -11.91 3.39 -10.09
C SER A 493 -12.33 1.92 -10.05
N SER A 494 -11.82 1.14 -9.14
CA SER A 494 -12.45 -0.14 -8.77
C SER A 494 -13.91 0.09 -8.40
N PRO A 495 -14.84 -0.80 -8.80
CA PRO A 495 -16.24 -0.62 -8.49
C PRO A 495 -16.52 -0.65 -6.99
N GLU A 496 -17.49 0.14 -6.57
CA GLU A 496 -17.95 0.27 -5.19
C GLU A 496 -19.48 0.39 -5.14
N PRO A 497 -20.13 0.06 -4.02
CA PRO A 497 -21.57 0.22 -3.90
C PRO A 497 -21.97 1.68 -4.02
N ASN A 498 -23.01 1.94 -4.82
CA ASN A 498 -23.56 3.27 -5.03
C ASN A 498 -24.96 3.41 -4.45
N ASP A 499 -25.75 2.35 -4.50
CA ASP A 499 -27.12 2.32 -4.04
C ASP A 499 -27.51 0.90 -3.62
N ILE A 500 -28.27 0.79 -2.52
CA ILE A 500 -28.73 -0.48 -1.97
C ILE A 500 -30.25 -0.41 -1.79
N GLU A 501 -30.97 -1.08 -2.69
CA GLU A 501 -32.43 -1.14 -2.71
C GLU A 501 -32.95 -2.26 -1.80
N ILE A 502 -34.00 -1.98 -1.07
CA ILE A 502 -34.70 -2.94 -0.22
C ILE A 502 -35.79 -3.64 -1.02
N ALA A 503 -35.72 -4.96 -1.13
CA ALA A 503 -36.71 -5.78 -1.84
C ALA A 503 -37.18 -6.95 -0.93
N GLY A 504 -37.98 -6.65 0.09
CA GLY A 504 -38.38 -7.60 1.15
C GLY A 504 -37.14 -8.06 1.96
N ASN A 505 -36.95 -9.36 2.08
CA ASN A 505 -35.80 -9.95 2.75
C ASN A 505 -34.50 -9.92 1.90
N LYS A 506 -34.54 -9.24 0.74
CA LYS A 506 -33.40 -9.13 -0.17
C LYS A 506 -32.87 -7.71 -0.23
N ARG A 507 -31.60 -7.58 -0.55
CA ARG A 507 -30.96 -6.32 -0.86
C ARG A 507 -30.40 -6.38 -2.28
N ILE A 508 -30.67 -5.34 -3.08
CA ILE A 508 -30.16 -5.22 -4.44
C ILE A 508 -29.13 -4.10 -4.45
N ILE A 509 -27.89 -4.48 -4.68
CA ILE A 509 -26.72 -3.58 -4.63
C ILE A 509 -26.39 -3.15 -6.05
N ARG A 510 -26.40 -1.84 -6.31
CA ARG A 510 -25.90 -1.21 -7.52
C ARG A 510 -24.52 -0.65 -7.27
N PHE A 511 -23.66 -0.74 -8.27
CA PHE A 511 -22.28 -0.30 -8.16
C PHE A 511 -22.01 0.87 -9.10
N SER A 512 -21.15 1.80 -8.67
CA SER A 512 -20.48 2.76 -9.55
C SER A 512 -19.26 2.11 -10.20
N ASN A 513 -18.72 2.76 -11.22
CA ASN A 513 -17.49 2.32 -11.92
C ASN A 513 -17.54 0.88 -12.48
N LEU A 514 -18.71 0.41 -12.90
CA LEU A 514 -18.86 -0.93 -13.47
C LEU A 514 -18.30 -1.07 -14.89
N GLY A 515 -18.12 0.05 -15.62
CA GLY A 515 -17.69 -0.01 -17.02
C GLY A 515 -18.63 -0.88 -17.85
N SER A 516 -18.14 -1.98 -18.38
CA SER A 516 -18.91 -2.93 -19.21
C SER A 516 -19.81 -3.89 -18.41
N GLY A 517 -19.91 -3.74 -17.09
CA GLY A 517 -20.77 -4.56 -16.23
C GLY A 517 -19.97 -5.55 -15.35
N LEU A 518 -20.69 -6.35 -14.57
CA LEU A 518 -20.10 -7.38 -13.71
C LEU A 518 -19.64 -8.59 -14.54
N LYS A 519 -18.45 -9.09 -14.27
CA LYS A 519 -17.92 -10.30 -14.86
C LYS A 519 -18.28 -11.50 -13.97
N VAL A 520 -19.36 -12.17 -14.32
CA VAL A 520 -19.79 -13.42 -13.69
C VAL A 520 -19.66 -14.57 -14.69
N THR A 521 -19.23 -15.74 -14.22
CA THR A 521 -19.01 -16.90 -15.09
C THR A 521 -20.33 -17.45 -15.62
N ASP A 522 -21.37 -17.44 -14.76
CA ASP A 522 -22.74 -17.83 -15.09
C ASP A 522 -23.67 -16.97 -14.21
N ALA A 523 -24.75 -16.43 -14.80
CA ALA A 523 -25.74 -15.63 -14.08
C ALA A 523 -26.46 -16.41 -12.96
N SER A 524 -26.46 -17.73 -13.02
CA SER A 524 -27.01 -18.64 -11.97
C SER A 524 -26.02 -18.95 -10.85
N SER A 525 -24.71 -18.68 -11.06
CA SER A 525 -23.67 -18.97 -10.08
C SER A 525 -23.80 -18.08 -8.86
N GLU A 526 -23.56 -18.65 -7.70
CA GLU A 526 -23.47 -17.94 -6.45
C GLU A 526 -22.19 -17.11 -6.40
N ILE A 527 -22.27 -15.89 -5.87
CA ILE A 527 -21.15 -14.98 -5.73
C ILE A 527 -20.69 -15.02 -4.28
N PRO A 528 -19.48 -15.51 -4.00
CA PRO A 528 -18.97 -15.59 -2.64
C PRO A 528 -18.53 -14.22 -2.09
N GLY A 529 -18.24 -14.16 -0.79
CA GLY A 529 -17.68 -12.99 -0.12
C GLY A 529 -18.73 -12.02 0.45
N PHE A 530 -20.04 -12.31 0.32
CA PHE A 530 -21.09 -11.52 0.92
C PHE A 530 -21.52 -12.09 2.27
N ALA A 531 -21.73 -11.18 3.25
CA ALA A 531 -22.39 -11.49 4.50
C ALA A 531 -23.51 -10.47 4.77
N ILE A 532 -24.55 -10.91 5.49
CA ILE A 532 -25.75 -10.12 5.77
C ILE A 532 -26.16 -10.27 7.23
N ALA A 533 -26.66 -9.21 7.84
CA ALA A 533 -27.12 -9.21 9.22
C ALA A 533 -28.51 -8.62 9.34
N GLY A 534 -29.28 -9.13 10.33
CA GLY A 534 -30.55 -8.57 10.78
C GLY A 534 -30.37 -7.44 11.79
N GLU A 535 -31.43 -7.11 12.55
CA GLU A 535 -31.43 -6.08 13.61
C GLU A 535 -30.38 -6.36 14.71
N ASP A 536 -30.04 -7.63 14.92
CA ASP A 536 -29.01 -8.07 15.86
C ASP A 536 -27.59 -7.74 15.38
N ARG A 537 -27.43 -7.35 14.10
CA ARG A 537 -26.15 -7.07 13.43
C ARG A 537 -25.13 -8.20 13.49
N ILE A 538 -25.61 -9.44 13.64
CA ILE A 538 -24.81 -10.64 13.50
C ILE A 538 -24.67 -10.96 12.01
N PHE A 539 -23.44 -10.98 11.50
CA PHE A 539 -23.18 -11.27 10.10
C PHE A 539 -23.15 -12.77 9.83
N TYR A 540 -23.96 -13.20 8.90
CA TYR A 540 -24.00 -14.56 8.38
C TYR A 540 -23.66 -14.56 6.90
N PRO A 541 -22.99 -15.63 6.39
CA PRO A 541 -22.79 -15.80 4.96
C PRO A 541 -24.11 -15.68 4.21
N ALA A 542 -24.11 -14.91 3.16
CA ALA A 542 -25.31 -14.60 2.39
C ALA A 542 -25.27 -15.29 1.03
N HIS A 543 -26.46 -15.64 0.52
CA HIS A 543 -26.64 -15.94 -0.89
C HIS A 543 -26.50 -14.65 -1.71
N ALA A 544 -25.77 -14.68 -2.80
CA ALA A 544 -25.63 -13.55 -3.69
C ALA A 544 -25.63 -13.97 -5.16
N LYS A 545 -26.40 -13.27 -5.99
CA LYS A 545 -26.50 -13.52 -7.43
C LYS A 545 -26.49 -12.22 -8.23
N SER A 546 -25.86 -12.28 -9.40
CA SER A 546 -25.88 -11.16 -10.34
C SER A 546 -27.27 -11.03 -10.98
N LEU A 547 -27.76 -9.79 -11.05
CA LEU A 547 -28.94 -9.41 -11.81
C LEU A 547 -28.49 -8.66 -13.07
N TYR A 548 -28.70 -9.28 -14.23
CA TYR A 548 -28.43 -8.71 -15.56
C TYR A 548 -26.99 -8.20 -15.75
N GLY A 549 -26.03 -8.66 -14.94
CA GLY A 549 -24.65 -8.17 -14.99
C GLY A 549 -24.43 -6.74 -14.49
N MET A 550 -25.43 -6.13 -13.82
CA MET A 550 -25.38 -4.72 -13.40
C MET A 550 -25.53 -4.53 -11.89
N CYS A 551 -26.17 -5.48 -11.22
CA CYS A 551 -26.44 -5.43 -9.79
C CYS A 551 -26.17 -6.80 -9.16
N VAL A 552 -26.05 -6.84 -7.85
CA VAL A 552 -26.01 -8.07 -7.06
C VAL A 552 -27.19 -8.10 -6.11
N MET A 553 -27.95 -9.17 -6.13
CA MET A 553 -28.99 -9.45 -5.16
C MET A 553 -28.42 -10.32 -4.05
N VAL A 554 -28.54 -9.86 -2.81
CA VAL A 554 -28.01 -10.51 -1.60
C VAL A 554 -29.18 -10.83 -0.67
N TRP A 555 -29.21 -12.06 -0.13
CA TRP A 555 -30.28 -12.48 0.79
C TRP A 555 -29.83 -13.66 1.65
N ARG A 556 -30.61 -13.91 2.70
CA ARG A 556 -30.56 -15.11 3.50
C ARG A 556 -31.98 -15.46 3.94
N ASP A 557 -32.36 -16.74 3.87
CA ASP A 557 -33.78 -17.14 4.04
C ASP A 557 -34.27 -17.01 5.49
N ASP A 558 -33.35 -17.07 6.45
CA ASP A 558 -33.63 -16.97 7.89
C ASP A 558 -33.50 -15.53 8.43
N ILE A 559 -33.24 -14.54 7.59
CA ILE A 559 -33.21 -13.12 7.93
C ILE A 559 -34.30 -12.39 7.14
N GLU A 560 -35.39 -12.04 7.82
CA GLU A 560 -36.54 -11.40 7.18
C GLU A 560 -36.28 -9.92 6.85
N GLU A 561 -35.61 -9.20 7.74
CA GLU A 561 -35.25 -7.77 7.58
C GLU A 561 -33.75 -7.54 7.69
N PRO A 562 -32.99 -7.70 6.61
CA PRO A 562 -31.57 -7.40 6.62
C PRO A 562 -31.31 -5.90 6.83
N VAL A 563 -30.45 -5.55 7.78
CA VAL A 563 -30.06 -4.16 8.08
C VAL A 563 -28.64 -3.83 7.67
N SER A 564 -27.75 -4.84 7.72
CA SER A 564 -26.34 -4.65 7.39
C SER A 564 -25.87 -5.66 6.34
N ILE A 565 -24.92 -5.24 5.51
CA ILE A 565 -24.29 -6.07 4.47
C ILE A 565 -22.79 -5.79 4.47
N THR A 566 -21.99 -6.84 4.28
CA THR A 566 -20.56 -6.71 3.97
C THR A 566 -20.20 -7.52 2.73
N TYR A 567 -19.17 -7.09 2.05
CA TYR A 567 -18.54 -7.81 0.95
C TYR A 567 -17.02 -7.76 1.11
N GLY A 568 -16.38 -8.91 1.23
CA GLY A 568 -14.93 -8.99 1.40
C GLY A 568 -14.40 -8.22 2.62
N PHE A 569 -15.26 -7.87 3.58
CA PHE A 569 -14.85 -7.13 4.77
C PHE A 569 -14.46 -8.10 5.88
N THR A 570 -13.39 -8.85 5.62
CA THR A 570 -12.77 -9.84 6.51
C THR A 570 -11.27 -9.65 6.50
N PRO A 571 -10.53 -10.11 7.51
CA PRO A 571 -9.07 -10.03 7.53
C PRO A 571 -8.41 -10.70 6.32
N PHE A 572 -9.08 -11.69 5.70
CA PHE A 572 -8.62 -12.44 4.53
C PHE A 572 -9.71 -12.47 3.45
N PRO A 573 -9.90 -11.41 2.67
CA PRO A 573 -10.99 -11.29 1.70
C PRO A 573 -10.77 -12.08 0.40
N HIS A 574 -10.11 -13.23 0.44
CA HIS A 574 -9.69 -13.97 -0.76
C HIS A 574 -10.84 -14.56 -1.56
N ASP A 575 -11.99 -14.81 -0.95
CA ASP A 575 -13.21 -15.26 -1.61
C ASP A 575 -14.00 -14.12 -2.27
N ALA A 576 -13.69 -12.87 -1.94
CA ALA A 576 -14.29 -11.70 -2.56
C ALA A 576 -13.69 -11.41 -3.95
N THR A 577 -13.94 -12.29 -4.92
CA THR A 577 -13.30 -12.30 -6.25
C THR A 577 -14.13 -11.65 -7.36
N LEU A 578 -15.28 -11.06 -7.04
CA LEU A 578 -16.15 -10.40 -8.03
C LEU A 578 -15.44 -9.22 -8.69
N LYS A 579 -15.48 -9.17 -10.01
CA LYS A 579 -14.84 -8.14 -10.85
C LYS A 579 -15.83 -7.53 -11.83
N ASN A 580 -15.46 -6.37 -12.34
CA ASN A 580 -16.15 -5.82 -13.52
C ASN A 580 -15.55 -6.38 -14.82
N GLY A 581 -16.13 -5.98 -15.96
CA GLY A 581 -15.71 -6.43 -17.28
C GLY A 581 -14.29 -6.05 -17.66
N GLU A 582 -13.76 -4.96 -17.11
CA GLU A 582 -12.37 -4.52 -17.28
C GLU A 582 -11.38 -5.27 -16.36
N GLY A 583 -11.87 -6.16 -15.49
CA GLY A 583 -11.04 -6.96 -14.59
C GLY A 583 -10.64 -6.28 -13.29
N LEU A 584 -11.28 -5.14 -12.95
CA LEU A 584 -11.12 -4.48 -11.67
C LEU A 584 -11.99 -5.19 -10.61
N PRO A 585 -11.46 -5.58 -9.45
CA PRO A 585 -12.24 -6.18 -8.38
C PRO A 585 -13.16 -5.14 -7.73
N ILE A 586 -14.33 -5.59 -7.27
CA ILE A 586 -15.20 -4.79 -6.42
C ILE A 586 -14.46 -4.53 -5.11
N LEU A 587 -14.40 -3.26 -4.69
CA LEU A 587 -13.78 -2.91 -3.41
C LEU A 587 -14.49 -3.62 -2.25
N PRO A 588 -13.76 -4.15 -1.25
CA PRO A 588 -14.38 -4.57 0.00
C PRO A 588 -15.18 -3.42 0.60
N PHE A 589 -16.36 -3.71 1.10
CA PHE A 589 -17.24 -2.70 1.68
C PHE A 589 -18.13 -3.26 2.78
N ARG A 590 -18.66 -2.34 3.58
CA ARG A 590 -19.70 -2.58 4.57
C ARG A 590 -20.79 -1.52 4.45
N PHE A 591 -22.02 -1.91 4.74
CA PHE A 591 -23.19 -1.05 4.68
C PHE A 591 -24.14 -1.40 5.83
N ASP A 592 -24.71 -0.39 6.48
CA ASP A 592 -25.81 -0.52 7.44
C ASP A 592 -26.95 0.41 7.07
N ARG A 593 -28.17 0.02 7.39
CA ARG A 593 -29.36 0.87 7.20
C ARG A 593 -29.26 2.20 7.96
N ASP A 594 -28.61 2.19 9.12
CA ASP A 594 -28.14 3.41 9.79
C ASP A 594 -26.77 3.81 9.23
N PRO A 595 -26.69 4.89 8.42
CA PRO A 595 -25.41 5.30 7.82
C PRO A 595 -24.30 5.63 8.84
N ALA A 596 -24.67 5.97 10.06
CA ALA A 596 -23.69 6.30 11.11
C ALA A 596 -23.00 5.06 11.68
N TYR A 597 -23.56 3.87 11.47
CA TYR A 597 -23.03 2.63 12.06
C TYR A 597 -21.65 2.24 11.50
N PHE A 598 -21.46 2.44 10.20
CA PHE A 598 -20.17 2.19 9.52
C PHE A 598 -19.66 3.44 8.79
N ALA A 599 -19.97 4.63 9.30
CA ALA A 599 -19.45 5.85 8.69
C ALA A 599 -17.91 5.77 8.67
N PRO A 600 -17.26 5.96 7.49
CA PRO A 600 -15.83 6.05 7.43
C PRO A 600 -15.35 7.19 8.30
N ASP A 601 -14.37 6.95 9.14
CA ASP A 601 -13.71 8.02 9.87
C ASP A 601 -12.70 8.71 8.96
N LEU A 602 -13.15 9.81 8.35
CA LEU A 602 -12.32 10.60 7.44
C LEU A 602 -11.11 11.23 8.13
N SER A 603 -11.07 11.25 9.46
CA SER A 603 -9.89 11.66 10.20
C SER A 603 -8.80 10.60 10.22
N PHE A 604 -9.11 9.38 9.75
CA PHE A 604 -8.22 8.22 9.88
C PHE A 604 -7.77 7.96 11.33
N THR A 605 -8.54 8.50 12.29
CA THR A 605 -8.34 8.10 13.68
C THR A 605 -8.50 6.61 13.75
N HIS A 606 -7.64 6.01 14.55
CA HIS A 606 -7.67 4.55 14.70
C HIS A 606 -9.08 4.07 14.86
N CYS A 607 -9.33 2.95 14.24
CA CYS A 607 -10.54 2.20 14.38
C CYS A 607 -11.08 2.03 15.82
N ASP A 608 -10.51 2.62 16.85
CA ASP A 608 -11.06 2.67 18.23
C ASP A 608 -12.39 3.41 18.30
N SER A 609 -12.70 4.27 17.34
CA SER A 609 -13.96 5.01 17.27
C SER A 609 -15.08 4.28 16.55
N LEU A 610 -14.80 3.18 15.88
CA LEU A 610 -15.82 2.36 15.23
C LEU A 610 -16.28 1.30 16.21
N ASP A 611 -17.55 1.30 16.56
CA ASP A 611 -18.23 0.23 17.32
C ASP A 611 -18.26 -1.10 16.56
N PHE A 612 -17.40 -1.21 15.56
CA PHE A 612 -17.22 -2.45 14.84
C PHE A 612 -16.32 -3.37 15.64
N VAL A 613 -16.75 -4.60 15.72
CA VAL A 613 -16.12 -5.67 16.46
C VAL A 613 -14.61 -5.59 16.41
N GLY A 614 -14.09 -5.35 17.52
CA GLY A 614 -12.74 -5.08 17.96
C GLY A 614 -11.60 -5.49 17.08
N LYS A 615 -10.80 -4.56 16.82
CA LYS A 615 -9.46 -4.65 16.25
C LYS A 615 -8.54 -5.63 16.89
N LYS A 616 -8.79 -5.91 18.14
CA LYS A 616 -8.01 -6.81 18.98
C LYS A 616 -8.84 -8.00 19.42
N THR A 617 -9.90 -8.36 18.66
CA THR A 617 -10.69 -9.53 18.99
C THR A 617 -10.06 -10.79 18.42
N PRO A 618 -10.17 -11.91 19.10
CA PRO A 618 -9.75 -13.21 18.58
C PRO A 618 -10.76 -13.76 17.56
N GLU A 619 -11.33 -12.89 16.70
CA GLU A 619 -12.15 -13.33 15.59
C GLU A 619 -11.33 -14.13 14.60
N ASP A 620 -11.90 -15.18 14.08
CA ASP A 620 -11.21 -16.14 13.24
C ASP A 620 -12.16 -16.74 12.20
N ASP A 621 -11.77 -16.66 10.94
CA ASP A 621 -12.44 -17.33 9.82
C ASP A 621 -11.70 -18.60 9.36
N PHE A 622 -10.59 -18.92 10.03
CA PHE A 622 -9.76 -20.11 9.80
C PHE A 622 -9.19 -20.27 8.39
N GLU A 623 -9.21 -19.23 7.58
CA GLU A 623 -8.62 -19.23 6.24
C GLU A 623 -7.09 -19.41 6.28
N VAL A 624 -6.48 -18.97 7.38
CA VAL A 624 -5.04 -19.14 7.64
C VAL A 624 -4.83 -19.68 9.06
N LEU A 625 -3.90 -20.61 9.21
CA LEU A 625 -3.52 -21.10 10.53
C LEU A 625 -2.76 -20.00 11.28
N LYS A 626 -3.43 -19.35 12.22
CA LYS A 626 -2.84 -18.27 13.01
C LYS A 626 -2.00 -18.82 14.15
N ILE A 627 -0.83 -18.23 14.37
CA ILE A 627 0.14 -18.68 15.38
C ILE A 627 -0.28 -18.42 16.84
N TYR A 628 -1.28 -17.56 17.05
CA TYR A 628 -1.75 -17.20 18.39
C TYR A 628 -2.84 -18.12 18.94
N ARG A 629 -3.37 -19.07 18.13
CA ARG A 629 -4.24 -20.11 18.66
C ARG A 629 -3.46 -21.37 18.96
N THR A 630 -3.80 -21.95 20.08
CA THR A 630 -3.21 -23.21 20.54
C THR A 630 -4.31 -24.17 20.94
N PHE A 631 -4.04 -25.46 20.79
CA PHE A 631 -4.93 -26.49 21.27
C PHE A 631 -4.28 -27.17 22.48
N LYS A 632 -4.99 -27.17 23.60
CA LYS A 632 -4.55 -27.86 24.82
C LYS A 632 -5.37 -29.13 24.99
N GLY A 633 -4.71 -30.22 25.39
CA GLY A 633 -5.29 -31.54 25.54
C GLY A 633 -4.75 -32.52 24.48
N ASN A 634 -5.28 -33.76 24.51
CA ASN A 634 -4.92 -34.76 23.51
C ASN A 634 -5.74 -34.47 22.23
N GLY A 635 -5.06 -33.98 21.21
CA GLY A 635 -5.72 -33.69 19.94
C GLY A 635 -4.82 -32.93 18.98
N VAL A 636 -5.35 -32.71 17.79
CA VAL A 636 -4.68 -31.98 16.70
C VAL A 636 -5.65 -31.02 16.07
N ILE A 637 -5.19 -29.79 15.84
CA ILE A 637 -5.88 -28.81 15.01
C ILE A 637 -5.22 -28.77 13.62
N SER A 638 -6.03 -28.63 12.58
CA SER A 638 -5.56 -28.49 11.20
C SER A 638 -6.53 -27.64 10.40
N VAL A 639 -6.05 -27.02 9.35
CA VAL A 639 -6.91 -26.38 8.36
C VAL A 639 -7.53 -27.44 7.45
N ASP A 640 -8.83 -27.37 7.22
CA ASP A 640 -9.58 -28.30 6.36
C ASP A 640 -10.28 -27.53 5.24
N ASN A 641 -9.98 -27.91 3.99
CA ASN A 641 -10.53 -27.27 2.79
C ASN A 641 -11.77 -28.00 2.25
N MET A 642 -12.14 -29.15 2.83
CA MET A 642 -13.25 -29.97 2.37
C MET A 642 -14.54 -29.65 3.09
N HIS A 643 -14.47 -29.42 4.41
CA HIS A 643 -15.62 -29.08 5.25
C HIS A 643 -15.53 -27.61 5.63
N LYS A 644 -16.21 -26.77 4.89
CA LYS A 644 -16.27 -25.32 5.09
C LYS A 644 -17.66 -24.79 4.75
N LEU A 645 -18.07 -23.74 5.36
CA LEU A 645 -19.30 -23.03 5.03
C LEU A 645 -18.98 -21.81 4.15
N THR A 646 -17.96 -21.07 4.52
CA THR A 646 -17.50 -19.86 3.82
C THR A 646 -16.02 -19.97 3.48
N GLY A 647 -15.55 -19.11 2.59
CA GLY A 647 -14.13 -19.00 2.26
C GLY A 647 -13.51 -20.25 1.66
N SER A 648 -12.23 -20.46 1.91
CA SER A 648 -11.43 -21.56 1.37
C SER A 648 -11.20 -22.71 2.37
N ALA A 649 -11.37 -22.45 3.67
CA ALA A 649 -11.03 -23.39 4.73
C ALA A 649 -11.86 -23.22 6.01
N SER A 650 -11.80 -24.22 6.88
CA SER A 650 -12.26 -24.16 8.27
C SER A 650 -11.21 -24.77 9.20
N LEU A 651 -11.34 -24.56 10.50
CA LEU A 651 -10.52 -25.21 11.50
C LEU A 651 -11.11 -26.58 11.83
N ARG A 652 -10.34 -27.63 11.59
CA ARG A 652 -10.64 -28.98 12.01
C ARG A 652 -9.99 -29.28 13.35
N ILE A 653 -10.76 -29.72 14.33
CA ILE A 653 -10.29 -30.15 15.65
C ILE A 653 -10.59 -31.62 15.82
N ARG A 654 -9.55 -32.44 15.91
CA ARG A 654 -9.62 -33.83 16.35
C ARG A 654 -9.10 -33.91 17.78
N TYR A 655 -9.85 -34.52 18.65
CA TYR A 655 -9.47 -34.60 20.06
C TYR A 655 -9.72 -36.01 20.63
N GLU A 656 -8.95 -36.31 21.70
CA GLU A 656 -9.14 -37.45 22.55
C GLU A 656 -9.31 -36.95 24.00
N THR A 657 -10.42 -37.32 24.63
CA THR A 657 -10.67 -36.99 26.03
C THR A 657 -10.13 -38.12 26.92
N ASP A 658 -9.21 -37.81 27.80
CA ASP A 658 -8.79 -38.77 28.83
C ASP A 658 -9.58 -38.52 30.13
N LYS A 659 -10.64 -39.31 30.36
CA LYS A 659 -11.46 -39.23 31.58
C LYS A 659 -10.71 -39.61 32.87
N SER A 660 -9.47 -40.07 32.77
CA SER A 660 -8.68 -40.48 33.93
C SER A 660 -7.89 -39.35 34.60
N LEU A 661 -7.71 -38.21 33.88
CA LEU A 661 -7.04 -37.05 34.39
C LEU A 661 -8.03 -35.94 34.68
N TYR A 662 -8.20 -35.59 35.91
CA TYR A 662 -9.06 -34.53 36.42
C TYR A 662 -8.97 -33.27 35.55
N GLY A 663 -10.06 -32.92 34.84
CA GLY A 663 -10.36 -31.57 34.36
C GLY A 663 -9.69 -31.12 33.09
N PHE A 664 -9.09 -31.98 32.30
CA PHE A 664 -8.58 -31.60 30.96
C PHE A 664 -9.55 -32.00 29.88
N GLU A 665 -10.48 -31.11 29.60
CA GLU A 665 -11.26 -31.11 28.39
C GLU A 665 -10.44 -30.51 27.23
N PRO A 666 -10.61 -30.99 26.00
CA PRO A 666 -9.98 -30.37 24.84
C PRO A 666 -10.32 -28.90 24.77
N CYS A 667 -9.32 -28.03 24.70
CA CYS A 667 -9.48 -26.60 24.73
C CYS A 667 -8.76 -25.92 23.57
N LEU A 668 -9.50 -25.19 22.74
CA LEU A 668 -8.93 -24.22 21.82
C LEU A 668 -8.70 -22.91 22.61
N GLU A 669 -7.45 -22.49 22.71
CA GLU A 669 -7.07 -21.29 23.43
C GLU A 669 -6.50 -20.25 22.46
N TYR A 670 -7.04 -19.05 22.51
CA TYR A 670 -6.46 -17.89 21.85
C TYR A 670 -5.61 -17.16 22.89
N ALA A 671 -4.31 -17.17 22.67
CA ALA A 671 -3.36 -16.56 23.59
C ALA A 671 -3.61 -15.05 23.74
N SER A 672 -3.21 -14.52 24.88
CA SER A 672 -3.36 -13.12 25.30
C SER A 672 -2.52 -12.11 24.49
N LEU A 673 -2.36 -12.31 23.19
CA LEU A 673 -1.74 -11.29 22.30
C LEU A 673 -2.54 -9.98 22.31
N PHE A 674 -3.76 -10.04 22.78
CA PHE A 674 -4.73 -8.96 22.76
C PHE A 674 -5.15 -8.50 24.17
N ALA A 675 -4.48 -8.93 25.20
CA ALA A 675 -4.95 -8.72 26.56
C ALA A 675 -4.57 -7.36 27.15
N PRO A 676 -5.43 -6.81 28.00
CA PRO A 676 -6.85 -7.11 28.08
C PRO A 676 -7.64 -6.45 26.94
N ILE A 677 -8.60 -7.17 26.35
CA ILE A 677 -9.49 -6.62 25.32
C ILE A 677 -10.78 -6.17 25.99
N GLU A 678 -11.22 -4.96 25.70
CA GLU A 678 -12.56 -4.48 26.01
C GLU A 678 -13.33 -4.27 24.71
N ILE A 679 -14.44 -4.99 24.53
CA ILE A 679 -15.32 -4.90 23.36
C ILE A 679 -16.61 -4.21 23.78
N TYR A 680 -16.80 -2.99 23.24
CA TYR A 680 -17.99 -2.18 23.51
C TYR A 680 -19.08 -2.44 22.46
N GLY A 681 -20.34 -2.28 22.88
CA GLY A 681 -21.48 -2.43 21.97
C GLY A 681 -21.77 -3.86 21.54
N ARG A 682 -21.08 -4.85 22.13
CA ARG A 682 -21.30 -6.28 21.90
C ARG A 682 -21.55 -6.97 23.24
N SER A 683 -22.37 -8.02 23.19
CA SER A 683 -22.73 -8.77 24.38
C SER A 683 -22.71 -10.28 24.17
N ARG A 684 -22.32 -10.75 23.01
CA ARG A 684 -22.39 -12.16 22.64
C ARG A 684 -21.20 -12.59 21.80
N ILE A 685 -20.93 -13.90 21.81
CA ILE A 685 -20.02 -14.57 20.88
C ILE A 685 -20.83 -15.51 19.97
N ALA A 686 -20.53 -15.52 18.68
CA ALA A 686 -21.11 -16.42 17.69
C ALA A 686 -20.03 -17.33 17.10
N LEU A 687 -20.29 -18.64 17.11
CA LEU A 687 -19.40 -19.65 16.55
C LEU A 687 -20.13 -20.45 15.49
N THR A 688 -19.59 -20.52 14.29
CA THR A 688 -20.13 -21.35 13.20
C THR A 688 -19.44 -22.70 13.20
N ILE A 689 -20.19 -23.76 13.51
CA ILE A 689 -19.63 -25.08 13.82
C ILE A 689 -20.33 -26.18 13.01
N PHE A 690 -19.57 -27.18 12.59
CA PHE A 690 -20.06 -28.42 11.99
C PHE A 690 -19.64 -29.62 12.83
N ASN A 691 -20.60 -30.47 13.17
CA ASN A 691 -20.37 -31.73 13.84
C ASN A 691 -20.65 -32.89 12.88
N PRO A 692 -19.62 -33.56 12.36
CA PRO A 692 -19.79 -34.66 11.41
C PRO A 692 -20.31 -35.94 12.07
N GLU A 693 -20.27 -35.99 13.41
CA GLU A 693 -20.64 -37.20 14.14
C GLU A 693 -22.12 -37.24 14.52
N GLN A 694 -22.68 -38.44 14.58
CA GLN A 694 -24.09 -38.64 14.95
C GLN A 694 -24.33 -38.54 16.47
N LYS A 695 -23.64 -37.60 17.13
CA LYS A 695 -23.70 -37.41 18.57
C LYS A 695 -23.85 -35.95 18.90
N LYS A 696 -24.47 -35.66 20.02
CA LYS A 696 -24.47 -34.33 20.59
C LYS A 696 -23.18 -34.08 21.35
N LYS A 697 -22.66 -32.90 21.18
CA LYS A 697 -21.51 -32.41 21.93
C LYS A 697 -21.88 -31.12 22.64
N ARG A 698 -21.12 -30.69 23.62
CA ARG A 698 -21.31 -29.42 24.29
C ARG A 698 -20.09 -28.55 24.10
N LEU A 699 -20.31 -27.32 23.72
CA LEU A 699 -19.29 -26.31 23.67
C LEU A 699 -19.40 -25.43 24.90
N ILE A 700 -18.29 -25.12 25.53
CA ILE A 700 -18.22 -24.20 26.67
C ILE A 700 -17.24 -23.10 26.28
N VAL A 701 -17.67 -21.86 26.36
CA VAL A 701 -16.82 -20.69 26.10
C VAL A 701 -16.67 -19.93 27.40
N GLU A 702 -15.43 -19.78 27.87
CA GLU A 702 -15.14 -19.12 29.15
C GLU A 702 -15.66 -17.67 29.12
N GLY A 703 -16.47 -17.29 30.11
CA GLY A 703 -17.14 -15.99 30.20
C GLY A 703 -18.43 -15.82 29.38
N PHE A 704 -18.81 -16.84 28.59
CA PHE A 704 -20.04 -16.80 27.76
C PHE A 704 -20.98 -17.97 27.99
N GLY A 705 -20.59 -18.93 28.82
CA GLY A 705 -21.43 -20.09 29.11
C GLY A 705 -21.28 -21.24 28.12
N SER A 706 -22.34 -21.99 27.90
CA SER A 706 -22.27 -23.23 27.11
C SER A 706 -23.48 -23.44 26.20
N ALA A 707 -23.23 -24.10 25.05
CA ALA A 707 -24.27 -24.50 24.10
C ALA A 707 -24.12 -25.96 23.65
N GLU A 708 -25.23 -26.59 23.32
CA GLU A 708 -25.24 -27.94 22.73
C GLU A 708 -24.98 -27.85 21.22
N ILE A 709 -23.96 -28.56 20.77
CA ILE A 709 -23.73 -28.79 19.33
C ILE A 709 -24.63 -29.95 18.92
N LYS A 710 -25.67 -29.63 18.16
CA LYS A 710 -26.65 -30.61 17.71
C LYS A 710 -26.03 -31.58 16.72
N GLN A 711 -26.54 -32.78 16.74
CA GLN A 711 -26.31 -33.78 15.68
C GLN A 711 -27.02 -33.30 14.40
N GLN A 712 -26.31 -32.66 13.51
CA GLN A 712 -26.86 -32.22 12.23
C GLN A 712 -25.80 -32.40 11.13
N LEU A 713 -26.25 -32.77 9.94
CA LEU A 713 -25.39 -32.84 8.76
C LEU A 713 -25.10 -31.46 8.16
N ASN A 714 -25.52 -30.39 8.82
CA ASN A 714 -25.38 -29.01 8.36
C ASN A 714 -24.60 -28.18 9.40
N TRP A 715 -24.00 -27.13 8.92
CA TRP A 715 -23.42 -26.09 9.75
C TRP A 715 -24.45 -25.44 10.67
N GLN A 716 -24.05 -25.09 11.86
CA GLN A 716 -24.88 -24.42 12.86
C GLN A 716 -24.12 -23.27 13.50
N THR A 717 -24.77 -22.15 13.70
CA THR A 717 -24.20 -21.02 14.44
C THR A 717 -24.71 -21.08 15.88
N LEU A 718 -23.78 -21.15 16.82
CA LEU A 718 -24.03 -21.11 18.24
C LEU A 718 -23.77 -19.70 18.74
N THR A 719 -24.74 -19.08 19.40
CA THR A 719 -24.59 -17.75 19.98
C THR A 719 -24.70 -17.86 21.50
N LEU A 720 -23.75 -17.29 22.21
CA LEU A 720 -23.67 -17.30 23.68
C LEU A 720 -23.57 -15.86 24.18
N ASP A 721 -24.36 -15.56 25.23
CA ASP A 721 -24.34 -14.23 25.86
C ASP A 721 -23.14 -14.10 26.79
N TYR A 722 -22.58 -12.89 26.89
CA TYR A 722 -21.55 -12.59 27.89
C TYR A 722 -22.13 -12.60 29.29
N GLU A 723 -21.46 -13.27 30.22
CA GLU A 723 -22.00 -13.53 31.56
C GLU A 723 -21.86 -12.35 32.54
N GLU A 724 -21.09 -11.33 32.20
CA GLU A 724 -20.86 -10.16 33.02
C GLU A 724 -21.58 -8.92 32.47
N ASP A 725 -21.95 -7.99 33.36
CA ASP A 725 -22.49 -6.69 32.96
C ASP A 725 -21.38 -5.76 32.45
N GLY A 726 -21.61 -5.11 31.32
CA GLY A 726 -20.68 -4.14 30.73
C GLY A 726 -20.02 -4.60 29.43
N PRO A 727 -18.93 -3.96 29.02
CA PRO A 727 -18.20 -4.38 27.82
C PRO A 727 -17.60 -5.78 28.01
N ILE A 728 -17.54 -6.56 26.92
CA ILE A 728 -16.89 -7.86 26.97
C ILE A 728 -15.40 -7.66 27.28
N LYS A 729 -14.92 -8.31 28.35
CA LYS A 729 -13.51 -8.27 28.74
C LYS A 729 -12.89 -9.64 28.60
N ILE A 730 -11.83 -9.72 27.80
CA ILE A 730 -11.17 -10.98 27.51
C ILE A 730 -9.65 -10.80 27.62
N ASP A 731 -9.03 -11.60 28.49
CA ASP A 731 -7.58 -11.75 28.53
C ASP A 731 -7.14 -12.89 27.61
N THR A 732 -7.88 -13.97 27.62
CA THR A 732 -7.65 -15.16 26.80
C THR A 732 -9.00 -15.79 26.49
N LEU A 733 -9.33 -15.93 25.20
CA LEU A 733 -10.54 -16.68 24.81
C LEU A 733 -10.24 -18.17 24.88
N LYS A 734 -11.04 -18.91 25.66
CA LYS A 734 -10.94 -20.36 25.79
C LYS A 734 -12.24 -21.03 25.41
N ILE A 735 -12.14 -22.00 24.52
CA ILE A 735 -13.28 -22.77 24.00
C ILE A 735 -13.05 -24.25 24.31
N TYR A 736 -13.86 -24.80 25.18
CA TYR A 736 -13.78 -26.21 25.60
C TYR A 736 -14.82 -27.04 24.86
N ILE A 737 -14.47 -28.29 24.57
CA ILE A 737 -15.36 -29.29 23.95
C ILE A 737 -15.61 -30.39 24.95
N GLU A 738 -16.87 -30.52 25.38
CA GLU A 738 -17.35 -31.60 26.24
C GLU A 738 -18.00 -32.68 25.36
N ASP A 739 -17.48 -33.89 25.38
CA ASP A 739 -17.99 -35.04 24.63
C ASP A 739 -18.17 -36.22 25.56
N SER A 740 -19.23 -37.00 25.34
CA SER A 740 -19.50 -38.25 26.07
C SER A 740 -18.50 -39.38 25.73
N ASP A 741 -17.87 -39.29 24.58
CA ASP A 741 -16.94 -40.27 24.08
C ASP A 741 -15.47 -39.82 24.27
N ARG A 742 -14.56 -40.80 24.17
CA ARG A 742 -13.12 -40.56 24.38
C ARG A 742 -12.45 -39.86 23.22
N ALA A 743 -13.04 -39.88 22.06
CA ALA A 743 -12.47 -39.23 20.86
C ALA A 743 -13.57 -38.63 20.00
N GLY A 744 -13.27 -37.52 19.33
CA GLY A 744 -14.23 -36.85 18.46
C GLY A 744 -13.58 -35.89 17.50
N GLU A 745 -14.44 -35.31 16.65
CA GLU A 745 -14.06 -34.35 15.64
C GLU A 745 -15.13 -33.27 15.52
N ILE A 746 -14.71 -32.01 15.37
CA ILE A 746 -15.57 -30.88 15.01
C ILE A 746 -14.83 -29.98 14.03
N TYR A 747 -15.59 -29.16 13.31
CA TYR A 747 -15.08 -28.11 12.44
C TYR A 747 -15.66 -26.77 12.89
N ILE A 748 -14.82 -25.74 12.91
CA ILE A 748 -15.23 -24.36 13.20
C ILE A 748 -14.88 -23.50 11.99
N ASP A 749 -15.88 -22.84 11.40
CA ASP A 749 -15.71 -22.02 10.22
C ASP A 749 -15.42 -20.56 10.58
N SER A 750 -16.04 -20.05 11.65
CA SER A 750 -15.79 -18.69 12.13
C SER A 750 -16.11 -18.50 13.61
N ILE A 751 -15.45 -17.53 14.21
CA ILE A 751 -15.68 -17.01 15.56
C ILE A 751 -15.83 -15.50 15.44
N ASN A 752 -16.95 -14.95 15.91
CA ASN A 752 -17.27 -13.53 15.83
C ASN A 752 -17.86 -13.03 17.16
N PHE A 753 -17.60 -11.76 17.50
CA PHE A 753 -18.28 -11.08 18.60
C PHE A 753 -19.44 -10.23 18.06
N VAL A 754 -20.59 -10.26 18.71
CA VAL A 754 -21.84 -9.73 18.20
C VAL A 754 -22.68 -9.06 19.28
#